data_2c57728c4fd5381dc742b18f35842c2a
#
_entry.id   2c57728c4fd5381dc742b18f35842c2a
#
_cell.length_a   1.000
_cell.length_b   1.000
_cell.length_c   1.000
_cell.angle_alpha   90.00
_cell.angle_beta   90.00
_cell.angle_gamma   90.00
#
_symmetry.space_group_name_H-M   'P 1'
#
loop_
_entity.id
_entity.type
_entity.pdbx_description
1 polymer ?
#
loop_
_entity_poly.entity_id
_entity_poly.type
_entity_poly.pdbx_seq_one_letter_code
_entity_poly.pdbx_strand_id
1 'polypeptide(L)'
;MAARLEIWCIAALLLLAVPTKAQQAKERLDSIINSLELKEVVVTAKKIKQSGDTISYSAATYRGKNDKTLEDLLRKMPGIEVKADGQITYNGQWINEFYIEGLDMLGGNYGVATRNIDAKDIGSVQVLRNHQDVKLLQGVKSGNTPSMNIKLKQNALGIWTSTLQAAIGCQPKLSRDVSANLMNFRRKAQNISIYKTNNIGHDLRQDIGAPATFNSSYGTGLLFPNSPNLNDSYAYHNNSHCLSVNQLFKLNNEQTLAFNLNYLFDKEKRDATEQTTYLTDSISRYIIDESNKSAMCQHFIGTHAVYKMNSKEHYIKNAFAASVSFPHGDGSINDLIQQQISAHSINIEDVMKINYMKKRGGIGEATLHVNYTDKQGTLRLVDRELSQVIRQQKLNSSGAASIIAVAVPHFMFNINSGFDAQWQQAKTDLNLNKSFKCGNQRTWQTGAHITPKFFLHYGQRFQWLTYVPTGFEYYTSIEGNWEYDKIFFSFKPYTNITFKPSQRLTLSLTSACDESMPAPLSLIVQRRYIDYRTSISNPFHLESKINRTVKTVLNASYTSVLDMLFSGMTLTHVYSHNSFSNGYEVTDDIIEYIRLPYATNCNIWQGDQTFSKGFFKWNSKISESFTIGTNQNEFYVNEAKHKGRNNYLRAKVSFNASFARWINIDTSNEFSLSKTYTDGISNSTAKHTFANATSFVFWPYKQLCLTPSLIYYYNDYSKDYRNNTFLNCNIEYSFGNTILSLNCSNLLNNRVFRRYNDNGSIQYSCQYRLRGRTIMLGGRFKIK
;
A
#
# COMPACT_ATOMS: atom_id res chain seq x y z
N MET A 1 16.14 -30.57 19.25
CA MET A 1 14.88 -30.32 19.99
C MET A 1 15.01 -29.23 21.05
N ALA A 2 16.15 -29.08 21.71
CA ALA A 2 16.39 -28.07 22.77
C ALA A 2 16.31 -26.60 22.27
N ALA A 3 16.85 -26.27 21.10
CA ALA A 3 16.85 -24.91 20.56
C ALA A 3 15.47 -24.38 20.12
N ARG A 4 14.44 -25.24 20.02
CA ARG A 4 13.05 -24.83 19.71
C ARG A 4 12.27 -24.37 20.94
N LEU A 5 12.65 -24.80 22.14
CA LEU A 5 11.98 -24.40 23.39
C LEU A 5 12.45 -23.02 23.87
N GLU A 6 13.71 -22.66 23.65
CA GLU A 6 14.29 -21.41 24.14
C GLU A 6 13.70 -20.17 23.47
N ILE A 7 13.37 -20.23 22.17
CA ILE A 7 12.78 -19.09 21.44
C ILE A 7 11.33 -18.83 21.89
N TRP A 8 10.58 -19.88 22.21
CA TRP A 8 9.20 -19.74 22.72
C TRP A 8 9.18 -19.29 24.18
N CYS A 9 10.18 -19.69 24.99
CA CYS A 9 10.32 -19.24 26.37
C CYS A 9 10.70 -17.75 26.46
N ILE A 10 11.53 -17.23 25.57
CA ILE A 10 11.88 -15.80 25.51
C ILE A 10 10.68 -14.96 25.05
N ALA A 11 9.90 -15.42 24.09
CA ALA A 11 8.66 -14.76 23.66
C ALA A 11 7.58 -14.78 24.76
N ALA A 12 7.48 -15.86 25.53
CA ALA A 12 6.55 -15.97 26.67
C ALA A 12 7.00 -15.13 27.88
N LEU A 13 8.30 -15.00 28.13
CA LEU A 13 8.85 -14.16 29.20
C LEU A 13 8.70 -12.67 28.93
N LEU A 14 8.75 -12.23 27.65
CA LEU A 14 8.47 -10.86 27.26
C LEU A 14 6.99 -10.48 27.38
N LEU A 15 6.09 -11.46 27.33
CA LEU A 15 4.64 -11.27 27.53
C LEU A 15 4.23 -11.22 29.01
N LEU A 16 5.05 -11.73 29.93
CA LEU A 16 4.75 -11.79 31.36
C LEU A 16 5.37 -10.65 32.19
N ALA A 17 6.21 -9.80 31.60
CA ALA A 17 7.00 -8.80 32.33
C ALA A 17 6.29 -7.45 32.56
N VAL A 18 4.96 -7.33 32.33
CA VAL A 18 4.24 -6.10 32.66
C VAL A 18 2.90 -6.47 33.29
N PRO A 19 2.74 -6.50 34.62
CA PRO A 19 1.95 -5.44 35.28
C PRO A 19 2.14 -5.21 36.80
N THR A 20 3.20 -5.60 37.43
CA THR A 20 3.26 -5.53 38.92
C THR A 20 3.69 -4.18 39.52
N LYS A 21 4.19 -3.23 38.71
CA LYS A 21 4.54 -1.88 39.22
C LYS A 21 3.46 -0.81 39.07
N ALA A 22 2.37 -1.09 38.34
CA ALA A 22 1.31 -0.12 38.10
C ALA A 22 0.40 0.10 39.32
N GLN A 23 0.27 -0.86 40.21
CA GLN A 23 -0.61 -0.78 41.37
C GLN A 23 0.01 0.02 42.53
N GLN A 24 1.31 -0.16 42.79
CA GLN A 24 2.02 0.64 43.80
C GLN A 24 2.24 2.11 43.42
N ALA A 25 2.27 2.42 42.11
CA ALA A 25 2.33 3.79 41.63
C ALA A 25 1.01 4.55 41.83
N LYS A 26 -0.12 3.86 41.82
CA LYS A 26 -1.44 4.47 42.00
C LYS A 26 -1.69 4.91 43.45
N GLU A 27 -1.32 4.12 44.43
CA GLU A 27 -1.47 4.46 45.84
C GLU A 27 -0.54 5.62 46.28
N ARG A 28 0.67 5.68 45.72
CA ARG A 28 1.56 6.85 45.95
C ARG A 28 1.06 8.13 45.29
N LEU A 29 0.40 8.02 44.13
CA LEU A 29 -0.15 9.18 43.42
C LEU A 29 -1.35 9.77 44.17
N ASP A 30 -2.23 8.94 44.71
CA ASP A 30 -3.41 9.39 45.48
C ASP A 30 -3.03 10.04 46.82
N SER A 31 -1.91 9.62 47.45
CA SER A 31 -1.41 10.28 48.68
C SER A 31 -0.74 11.64 48.41
N ILE A 32 -0.17 11.85 47.25
CA ILE A 32 0.45 13.12 46.84
C ILE A 32 -0.58 14.16 46.39
N ILE A 33 -1.68 13.71 45.78
CA ILE A 33 -2.77 14.59 45.29
C ILE A 33 -3.51 15.22 46.48
N ASN A 34 -3.61 14.54 47.62
CA ASN A 34 -4.29 15.05 48.82
C ASN A 34 -3.48 16.05 49.67
N SER A 35 -2.21 16.29 49.33
CA SER A 35 -1.30 17.19 50.07
C SER A 35 -0.88 18.46 49.32
N LEU A 36 -1.40 18.70 48.11
CA LEU A 36 -1.07 19.89 47.33
C LEU A 36 -2.13 20.98 47.46
N GLU A 37 -1.80 22.05 48.14
CA GLU A 37 -2.53 23.34 48.08
C GLU A 37 -2.67 23.77 46.60
N LEU A 38 -3.89 24.19 46.24
CA LEU A 38 -4.28 24.68 44.93
C LEU A 38 -3.45 25.87 44.49
N LYS A 39 -2.33 25.65 43.81
CA LYS A 39 -1.69 26.65 42.98
C LYS A 39 -2.46 26.73 41.67
N GLU A 40 -2.66 27.98 41.25
CA GLU A 40 -3.29 28.47 40.02
C GLU A 40 -3.35 27.43 38.89
N VAL A 41 -4.56 27.00 38.56
CA VAL A 41 -4.78 26.01 37.49
C VAL A 41 -4.55 26.71 36.15
N VAL A 42 -3.33 26.64 35.64
CA VAL A 42 -3.08 26.88 34.23
C VAL A 42 -3.79 25.76 33.47
N VAL A 43 -4.92 26.06 32.83
CA VAL A 43 -5.63 25.15 31.94
C VAL A 43 -4.76 24.90 30.70
N THR A 44 -3.81 24.01 30.82
CA THR A 44 -3.13 23.44 29.64
C THR A 44 -4.15 22.60 28.88
N ALA A 45 -4.53 23.06 27.69
CA ALA A 45 -5.42 22.32 26.80
C ALA A 45 -4.90 20.86 26.68
N LYS A 46 -5.75 19.88 27.01
CA LYS A 46 -5.38 18.46 26.95
C LYS A 46 -4.86 18.14 25.56
N LYS A 47 -3.64 17.63 25.46
CA LYS A 47 -2.98 17.27 24.19
C LYS A 47 -3.82 16.31 23.36
N ILE A 48 -4.49 15.37 24.04
CA ILE A 48 -5.39 14.37 23.46
C ILE A 48 -6.68 14.39 24.31
N LYS A 49 -7.81 14.42 23.62
CA LYS A 49 -9.15 14.33 24.23
C LYS A 49 -9.85 13.09 23.67
N GLN A 50 -10.43 12.28 24.53
CA GLN A 50 -11.29 11.17 24.13
C GLN A 50 -12.73 11.51 24.50
N SER A 51 -13.65 11.33 23.56
CA SER A 51 -15.09 11.42 23.75
C SER A 51 -15.75 10.24 23.05
N GLY A 52 -16.22 9.26 23.83
CA GLY A 52 -16.70 7.98 23.28
C GLY A 52 -15.62 7.29 22.42
N ASP A 53 -15.96 7.01 21.18
CA ASP A 53 -15.06 6.38 20.19
C ASP A 53 -14.19 7.38 19.42
N THR A 54 -14.34 8.68 19.68
CA THR A 54 -13.54 9.73 19.02
C THR A 54 -12.35 10.11 19.86
N ILE A 55 -11.16 10.04 19.28
CA ILE A 55 -9.91 10.55 19.84
C ILE A 55 -9.52 11.81 19.07
N SER A 56 -9.39 12.93 19.75
CA SER A 56 -9.03 14.22 19.15
C SER A 56 -7.63 14.66 19.60
N TYR A 57 -6.74 14.86 18.65
CA TYR A 57 -5.39 15.38 18.82
C TYR A 57 -5.38 16.87 18.53
N SER A 58 -4.90 17.70 19.46
CA SER A 58 -4.72 19.13 19.21
C SER A 58 -3.52 19.36 18.28
N ALA A 59 -3.74 19.90 17.10
CA ALA A 59 -2.67 20.17 16.15
C ALA A 59 -1.61 21.13 16.71
N ALA A 60 -2.02 22.12 17.50
CA ALA A 60 -1.10 23.09 18.11
C ALA A 60 -0.06 22.42 19.04
N THR A 61 -0.42 21.30 19.66
CA THR A 61 0.47 20.59 20.59
C THR A 61 1.55 19.77 19.88
N TYR A 62 1.19 19.15 18.75
CA TYR A 62 2.10 18.24 18.01
C TYR A 62 2.86 18.94 16.90
N ARG A 63 2.38 20.14 16.46
CA ARG A 63 3.01 20.88 15.39
C ARG A 63 4.35 21.46 15.82
N GLY A 64 5.40 20.99 15.17
CA GLY A 64 6.72 21.62 15.23
C GLY A 64 6.81 22.86 14.35
N LYS A 65 7.83 23.70 14.56
CA LYS A 65 8.05 24.89 13.74
C LYS A 65 8.32 24.58 12.27
N ASN A 66 8.90 23.41 11.98
CA ASN A 66 9.29 22.97 10.65
C ASN A 66 8.21 22.17 9.91
N ASP A 67 7.07 21.89 10.53
CA ASP A 67 6.00 21.14 9.88
C ASP A 67 5.32 21.98 8.82
N LYS A 68 5.41 21.52 7.59
CA LYS A 68 4.85 22.18 6.41
C LYS A 68 3.50 21.61 6.02
N THR A 69 3.33 20.29 6.21
CA THR A 69 2.18 19.55 5.72
C THR A 69 1.43 18.84 6.84
N LEU A 70 0.21 18.40 6.54
CA LEU A 70 -0.55 17.52 7.43
C LEU A 70 0.21 16.22 7.72
N GLU A 71 0.94 15.67 6.75
CA GLU A 71 1.74 14.45 6.92
C GLU A 71 2.81 14.64 8.00
N ASP A 72 3.54 15.75 8.01
CA ASP A 72 4.56 16.07 9.03
C ASP A 72 3.94 16.07 10.44
N LEU A 73 2.72 16.59 10.54
CA LEU A 73 1.97 16.65 11.80
C LEU A 73 1.51 15.25 12.24
N LEU A 74 0.93 14.45 11.32
CA LEU A 74 0.41 13.10 11.62
C LEU A 74 1.50 12.15 12.10
N ARG A 75 2.70 12.21 11.52
CA ARG A 75 3.86 11.38 11.92
C ARG A 75 4.24 11.54 13.39
N LYS A 76 3.94 12.68 14.00
CA LYS A 76 4.23 12.99 15.41
C LYS A 76 3.13 12.55 16.37
N MET A 77 1.93 12.23 15.87
CA MET A 77 0.81 11.84 16.72
C MET A 77 0.93 10.38 17.12
N PRO A 78 0.81 10.04 18.43
CA PRO A 78 0.88 8.66 18.89
C PRO A 78 -0.24 7.79 18.30
N GLY A 79 0.08 6.55 17.95
CA GLY A 79 -0.86 5.60 17.34
C GLY A 79 -1.11 5.82 15.84
N ILE A 80 -0.67 6.93 15.27
CA ILE A 80 -0.79 7.22 13.84
C ILE A 80 0.54 6.96 13.14
N GLU A 81 0.47 6.27 12.00
CA GLU A 81 1.59 6.04 11.08
C GLU A 81 1.16 6.43 9.67
N VAL A 82 2.02 7.17 8.96
CA VAL A 82 1.84 7.50 7.54
C VAL A 82 2.92 6.77 6.76
N LYS A 83 2.50 5.90 5.86
CA LYS A 83 3.39 5.11 4.99
C LYS A 83 3.93 5.94 3.83
N ALA A 84 4.93 5.42 3.14
CA ALA A 84 5.56 6.12 2.01
C ALA A 84 4.59 6.38 0.83
N ASP A 85 3.61 5.50 0.64
CA ASP A 85 2.53 5.64 -0.36
C ASP A 85 1.42 6.63 0.03
N GLY A 86 1.52 7.27 1.21
CA GLY A 86 0.52 8.20 1.76
C GLY A 86 -0.64 7.55 2.49
N GLN A 87 -0.68 6.23 2.56
CA GLN A 87 -1.69 5.53 3.34
C GLN A 87 -1.47 5.74 4.84
N ILE A 88 -2.56 5.82 5.57
CA ILE A 88 -2.54 6.10 7.01
C ILE A 88 -3.03 4.87 7.75
N THR A 89 -2.32 4.50 8.81
CA THR A 89 -2.79 3.50 9.77
C THR A 89 -2.96 4.11 11.16
N TYR A 90 -3.89 3.55 11.90
CA TYR A 90 -4.08 3.82 13.32
C TYR A 90 -4.01 2.51 14.11
N ASN A 91 -3.04 2.40 15.01
CA ASN A 91 -2.74 1.15 15.74
C ASN A 91 -2.56 -0.07 14.82
N GLY A 92 -1.88 0.11 13.70
CA GLY A 92 -1.67 -0.92 12.69
C GLY A 92 -2.87 -1.20 11.78
N GLN A 93 -4.05 -0.63 12.05
CA GLN A 93 -5.24 -0.77 11.20
C GLN A 93 -5.33 0.36 10.18
N TRP A 94 -5.67 0.02 8.94
CA TRP A 94 -5.87 1.00 7.87
C TRP A 94 -7.04 1.92 8.17
N ILE A 95 -6.87 3.23 7.91
CA ILE A 95 -7.96 4.19 7.91
C ILE A 95 -8.86 3.90 6.69
N ASN A 96 -10.14 3.64 6.95
CA ASN A 96 -11.12 3.34 5.91
C ASN A 96 -11.59 4.61 5.17
N GLU A 97 -11.85 5.68 5.92
CA GLU A 97 -12.38 6.93 5.38
C GLU A 97 -11.61 8.13 5.94
N PHE A 98 -11.42 9.12 5.09
CA PHE A 98 -10.70 10.34 5.44
C PHE A 98 -11.57 11.57 5.13
N TYR A 99 -11.92 12.27 6.18
CA TYR A 99 -12.77 13.44 6.11
C TYR A 99 -11.97 14.75 6.30
N ILE A 100 -12.38 15.78 5.59
CA ILE A 100 -12.00 17.17 5.85
C ILE A 100 -13.28 17.92 6.21
N GLU A 101 -13.37 18.44 7.44
CA GLU A 101 -14.59 19.05 7.99
C GLU A 101 -15.84 18.15 7.91
N GLY A 102 -15.64 16.83 8.05
CA GLY A 102 -16.71 15.83 8.01
C GLY A 102 -17.18 15.43 6.61
N LEU A 103 -16.48 15.84 5.55
CA LEU A 103 -16.80 15.51 4.17
C LEU A 103 -15.66 14.67 3.55
N ASP A 104 -16.00 13.58 2.88
CA ASP A 104 -15.05 12.73 2.13
C ASP A 104 -14.98 13.22 0.68
N MET A 105 -13.89 13.91 0.35
CA MET A 105 -13.65 14.45 -0.98
C MET A 105 -12.74 13.56 -1.84
N LEU A 106 -11.90 12.75 -1.22
CA LEU A 106 -10.75 12.16 -1.89
C LEU A 106 -10.95 10.68 -2.26
N GLY A 107 -11.99 10.02 -1.71
CA GLY A 107 -12.36 8.66 -2.07
C GLY A 107 -11.23 7.64 -1.93
N GLY A 108 -10.31 7.83 -0.97
CA GLY A 108 -9.16 6.94 -0.73
C GLY A 108 -7.78 7.53 -1.08
N ASN A 109 -7.69 8.59 -1.89
CA ASN A 109 -6.42 9.24 -2.27
C ASN A 109 -5.92 10.23 -1.20
N TYR A 110 -5.65 9.74 0.01
CA TYR A 110 -5.31 10.59 1.16
C TYR A 110 -4.01 11.37 0.98
N GLY A 111 -3.08 10.88 0.15
CA GLY A 111 -1.82 11.54 -0.20
C GLY A 111 -2.01 12.95 -0.73
N VAL A 112 -3.10 13.19 -1.48
CA VAL A 112 -3.46 14.54 -1.97
C VAL A 112 -3.64 15.53 -0.81
N ALA A 113 -4.33 15.14 0.26
CA ALA A 113 -4.54 16.00 1.42
C ALA A 113 -3.32 16.05 2.33
N THR A 114 -2.75 14.89 2.68
CA THR A 114 -1.68 14.81 3.69
C THR A 114 -0.42 15.56 3.28
N ARG A 115 -0.07 15.54 1.99
CA ARG A 115 1.13 16.18 1.45
C ARG A 115 0.95 17.63 1.03
N ASN A 116 -0.30 18.14 0.97
CA ASN A 116 -0.55 19.48 0.42
C ASN A 116 -1.26 20.42 1.40
N ILE A 117 -2.05 19.94 2.38
CA ILE A 117 -2.65 20.81 3.40
C ILE A 117 -1.56 21.31 4.35
N ASP A 118 -1.48 22.62 4.53
CA ASP A 118 -0.50 23.26 5.42
C ASP A 118 -0.79 22.91 6.90
N ALA A 119 0.21 22.43 7.61
CA ALA A 119 0.12 22.12 9.04
C ALA A 119 -0.37 23.30 9.91
N LYS A 120 -0.13 24.54 9.47
CA LYS A 120 -0.56 25.76 10.18
C LYS A 120 -2.07 25.98 10.13
N ASP A 121 -2.75 25.44 9.11
CA ASP A 121 -4.20 25.59 8.93
C ASP A 121 -5.01 24.54 9.70
N ILE A 122 -4.35 23.52 10.27
CA ILE A 122 -5.01 22.44 11.02
C ILE A 122 -5.27 22.85 12.46
N GLY A 123 -6.51 22.67 12.91
CA GLY A 123 -6.94 22.87 14.28
C GLY A 123 -6.80 21.60 15.13
N SER A 124 -7.35 20.48 14.64
CA SER A 124 -7.26 19.18 15.31
C SER A 124 -7.39 18.02 14.30
N VAL A 125 -6.88 16.86 14.70
CA VAL A 125 -7.06 15.60 14.00
C VAL A 125 -7.90 14.69 14.87
N GLN A 126 -9.00 14.18 14.33
CA GLN A 126 -9.91 13.28 15.01
C GLN A 126 -9.80 11.88 14.44
N VAL A 127 -9.58 10.88 15.28
CA VAL A 127 -9.66 9.47 14.93
C VAL A 127 -10.97 8.89 15.47
N LEU A 128 -11.78 8.37 14.57
CA LEU A 128 -13.11 7.79 14.82
C LEU A 128 -12.93 6.27 14.81
N ARG A 129 -12.80 5.63 15.97
CA ARG A 129 -12.38 4.23 16.10
C ARG A 129 -13.39 3.20 15.58
N ASN A 130 -14.66 3.43 15.80
CA ASN A 130 -15.76 2.52 15.41
C ASN A 130 -16.77 3.26 14.55
N HIS A 131 -16.27 4.06 13.62
CA HIS A 131 -17.12 4.93 12.83
C HIS A 131 -18.07 4.16 11.93
N GLN A 132 -19.37 4.46 12.03
CA GLN A 132 -20.38 4.01 11.09
C GLN A 132 -20.85 5.20 10.27
N ASP A 133 -20.39 5.25 9.02
CA ASP A 133 -20.70 6.33 8.10
C ASP A 133 -22.18 6.33 7.67
N VAL A 134 -22.77 5.13 7.51
CA VAL A 134 -24.15 4.97 7.07
C VAL A 134 -25.10 5.28 8.23
N LYS A 135 -25.83 6.40 8.16
CA LYS A 135 -26.76 6.85 9.22
C LYS A 135 -27.81 5.80 9.58
N LEU A 136 -28.31 5.09 8.57
CA LEU A 136 -29.28 4.00 8.73
C LEU A 136 -28.75 2.85 9.63
N LEU A 137 -27.42 2.62 9.63
CA LEU A 137 -26.77 1.55 10.39
C LEU A 137 -26.24 2.02 11.76
N GLN A 138 -26.31 3.32 12.06
CA GLN A 138 -25.86 3.86 13.34
C GLN A 138 -26.71 3.29 14.49
N GLY A 139 -26.04 2.85 15.56
CA GLY A 139 -26.70 2.16 16.69
C GLY A 139 -27.00 0.68 16.46
N VAL A 140 -27.02 0.20 15.21
CA VAL A 140 -27.26 -1.19 14.85
C VAL A 140 -25.94 -1.93 14.62
N LYS A 141 -25.01 -1.31 13.87
CA LYS A 141 -23.74 -1.90 13.51
C LYS A 141 -22.61 -0.88 13.70
N SER A 142 -21.60 -1.20 14.48
CA SER A 142 -20.38 -0.39 14.57
C SER A 142 -19.50 -0.62 13.34
N GLY A 143 -18.74 0.39 12.95
CA GLY A 143 -17.63 0.20 12.01
C GLY A 143 -16.51 -0.65 12.66
N ASN A 144 -15.85 -1.48 11.87
CA ASN A 144 -14.74 -2.32 12.35
C ASN A 144 -13.36 -1.69 12.06
N THR A 145 -13.34 -0.60 11.30
CA THR A 145 -12.12 0.10 10.88
C THR A 145 -12.17 1.55 11.34
N PRO A 146 -11.02 2.12 11.71
CA PRO A 146 -10.96 3.53 12.10
C PRO A 146 -11.12 4.44 10.88
N SER A 147 -11.68 5.62 11.10
CA SER A 147 -11.74 6.73 10.14
C SER A 147 -11.06 7.96 10.72
N MET A 148 -10.63 8.88 9.87
CA MET A 148 -9.94 10.09 10.29
C MET A 148 -10.69 11.34 9.81
N ASN A 149 -10.80 12.36 10.66
CA ASN A 149 -11.39 13.64 10.31
C ASN A 149 -10.44 14.79 10.66
N ILE A 150 -10.11 15.59 9.68
CA ILE A 150 -9.28 16.76 9.83
C ILE A 150 -10.16 17.98 10.06
N LYS A 151 -9.97 18.63 11.19
CA LYS A 151 -10.59 19.91 11.53
C LYS A 151 -9.63 21.06 11.25
N LEU A 152 -10.07 21.99 10.44
CA LEU A 152 -9.31 23.17 10.09
C LEU A 152 -9.56 24.29 11.12
N LYS A 153 -8.67 25.26 11.16
CA LYS A 153 -8.88 26.48 11.94
C LYS A 153 -9.92 27.38 11.28
N GLN A 154 -10.63 28.17 12.04
CA GLN A 154 -11.66 29.10 11.53
C GLN A 154 -11.12 30.06 10.46
N ASN A 155 -9.89 30.52 10.61
CA ASN A 155 -9.25 31.43 9.64
C ASN A 155 -8.74 30.73 8.37
N ALA A 156 -8.92 29.41 8.24
CA ALA A 156 -8.64 28.62 7.04
C ALA A 156 -9.91 28.19 6.32
N LEU A 157 -11.08 28.40 6.94
CA LEU A 157 -12.36 28.02 6.36
C LEU A 157 -12.92 29.13 5.45
N GLY A 158 -13.41 28.74 4.30
CA GLY A 158 -14.14 29.62 3.38
C GLY A 158 -13.30 30.53 2.51
N ILE A 159 -12.01 30.63 2.73
CA ILE A 159 -11.07 31.44 1.95
C ILE A 159 -10.29 30.58 0.95
N TRP A 160 -9.86 31.18 -0.14
CA TRP A 160 -8.90 30.58 -1.06
C TRP A 160 -7.50 30.68 -0.48
N THR A 161 -6.80 29.56 -0.39
CA THR A 161 -5.39 29.51 -0.01
C THR A 161 -4.58 28.92 -1.15
N SER A 162 -3.47 29.55 -1.50
CA SER A 162 -2.54 29.07 -2.50
C SER A 162 -1.13 28.97 -1.91
N THR A 163 -0.43 27.92 -2.28
CA THR A 163 1.00 27.78 -1.97
C THR A 163 1.74 27.52 -3.26
N LEU A 164 2.71 28.34 -3.57
CA LEU A 164 3.66 28.17 -4.65
C LEU A 164 5.02 27.83 -4.06
N GLN A 165 5.62 26.74 -4.49
CA GLN A 165 6.98 26.36 -4.16
C GLN A 165 7.74 26.14 -5.47
N ALA A 166 8.92 26.74 -5.61
CA ALA A 166 9.78 26.55 -6.76
C ALA A 166 11.22 26.44 -6.28
N ALA A 167 11.95 25.48 -6.82
CA ALA A 167 13.38 25.32 -6.60
C ALA A 167 14.10 24.99 -7.91
N ILE A 168 15.27 25.56 -8.06
CA ILE A 168 16.15 25.38 -9.21
C ILE A 168 17.55 25.03 -8.71
N GLY A 169 18.26 24.17 -9.44
CA GLY A 169 19.59 23.76 -9.05
C GLY A 169 20.37 23.13 -10.18
N CYS A 170 21.53 22.59 -9.85
CA CYS A 170 22.43 21.97 -10.79
C CYS A 170 22.83 20.57 -10.30
N GLN A 171 22.68 19.61 -11.22
CA GLN A 171 23.21 18.25 -11.10
C GLN A 171 23.54 17.79 -12.51
N PRO A 172 24.71 17.73 -12.94
CA PRO A 172 25.28 18.02 -14.28
C PRO A 172 24.31 18.67 -15.31
N LYS A 173 23.01 18.56 -15.09
CA LYS A 173 21.95 19.23 -15.85
C LYS A 173 21.09 20.08 -14.92
N LEU A 174 20.35 21.04 -15.48
CA LEU A 174 19.40 21.87 -14.75
C LEU A 174 18.39 21.02 -14.00
N SER A 175 18.34 21.16 -12.68
CA SER A 175 17.37 20.51 -11.81
C SER A 175 16.26 21.48 -11.44
N ARG A 176 15.01 21.02 -11.44
CA ARG A 176 13.83 21.81 -11.07
C ARG A 176 12.89 21.01 -10.16
N ASP A 177 12.25 21.71 -9.26
CA ASP A 177 11.14 21.21 -8.44
C ASP A 177 10.13 22.35 -8.24
N VAL A 178 8.95 22.21 -8.81
CA VAL A 178 7.88 23.21 -8.74
C VAL A 178 6.60 22.56 -8.27
N SER A 179 5.94 23.15 -7.31
CA SER A 179 4.65 22.74 -6.77
C SER A 179 3.76 23.97 -6.57
N ALA A 180 2.56 23.92 -7.13
CA ALA A 180 1.51 24.90 -6.91
C ALA A 180 0.26 24.19 -6.43
N ASN A 181 -0.36 24.69 -5.37
CA ASN A 181 -1.64 24.22 -4.91
C ASN A 181 -2.63 25.38 -4.70
N LEU A 182 -3.90 25.07 -4.90
CA LEU A 182 -5.01 25.99 -4.68
C LEU A 182 -6.08 25.23 -3.91
N MET A 183 -6.51 25.75 -2.77
CA MET A 183 -7.45 25.08 -1.89
C MET A 183 -8.53 26.02 -1.38
N ASN A 184 -9.74 25.46 -1.21
CA ASN A 184 -10.85 26.15 -0.58
C ASN A 184 -11.74 25.12 0.17
N PHE A 185 -12.06 25.41 1.43
CA PHE A 185 -12.88 24.53 2.27
C PHE A 185 -14.09 25.30 2.79
N ARG A 186 -15.19 25.29 2.04
CA ARG A 186 -16.49 25.88 2.42
C ARG A 186 -17.44 24.77 2.88
N ARG A 187 -18.49 25.14 3.61
CA ARG A 187 -19.50 24.19 4.10
C ARG A 187 -20.25 23.46 2.98
N LYS A 188 -20.44 24.11 1.80
CA LYS A 188 -21.18 23.56 0.66
C LYS A 188 -20.27 23.07 -0.47
N ALA A 189 -19.01 23.49 -0.50
CA ALA A 189 -18.09 23.10 -1.55
C ALA A 189 -16.65 23.08 -1.02
N GLN A 190 -15.90 22.07 -1.43
CA GLN A 190 -14.46 21.94 -1.10
C GLN A 190 -13.68 21.71 -2.38
N ASN A 191 -12.50 22.30 -2.46
CA ASN A 191 -11.57 22.15 -3.58
C ASN A 191 -10.15 21.93 -3.08
N ILE A 192 -9.43 21.01 -3.72
CA ILE A 192 -7.98 20.87 -3.69
C ILE A 192 -7.50 20.67 -5.11
N SER A 193 -6.78 21.63 -5.64
CA SER A 193 -6.14 21.56 -6.96
C SER A 193 -4.63 21.68 -6.78
N ILE A 194 -3.88 20.78 -7.40
CA ILE A 194 -2.42 20.74 -7.31
C ILE A 194 -1.80 20.56 -8.69
N TYR A 195 -0.69 21.24 -8.91
CA TYR A 195 0.21 21.00 -10.03
C TYR A 195 1.62 20.83 -9.50
N LYS A 196 2.31 19.78 -9.92
CA LYS A 196 3.70 19.50 -9.54
C LYS A 196 4.51 19.11 -10.76
N THR A 197 5.76 19.54 -10.79
CA THR A 197 6.73 19.06 -11.77
C THR A 197 8.11 18.99 -11.14
N ASN A 198 8.83 17.93 -11.41
CA ASN A 198 10.21 17.79 -10.95
C ASN A 198 11.03 16.86 -11.85
N ASN A 199 12.37 17.02 -11.73
CA ASN A 199 13.36 16.10 -12.30
C ASN A 199 14.44 15.75 -11.26
N ILE A 200 14.07 15.74 -9.98
CA ILE A 200 14.98 15.56 -8.84
C ILE A 200 14.77 14.25 -8.09
N GLY A 201 14.01 13.33 -8.65
CA GLY A 201 13.78 12.01 -8.07
C GLY A 201 12.56 11.93 -7.14
N HIS A 202 11.67 12.91 -7.11
CA HIS A 202 10.41 12.78 -6.40
C HIS A 202 9.38 12.06 -7.27
N ASP A 203 8.88 10.92 -6.80
CA ASP A 203 7.84 10.14 -7.47
C ASP A 203 6.45 10.75 -7.27
N LEU A 204 5.94 11.42 -8.31
CA LEU A 204 4.62 12.06 -8.29
C LEU A 204 3.45 11.08 -8.43
N ARG A 205 3.69 9.81 -8.81
CA ARG A 205 2.65 8.76 -8.87
C ARG A 205 1.99 8.57 -7.50
N GLN A 206 2.78 8.63 -6.44
CA GLN A 206 2.31 8.47 -5.06
C GLN A 206 1.35 9.58 -4.61
N ASP A 207 1.39 10.76 -5.22
CA ASP A 207 0.52 11.88 -4.85
C ASP A 207 -0.93 11.66 -5.31
N ILE A 208 -1.13 10.95 -6.41
CA ILE A 208 -2.44 10.74 -7.05
C ILE A 208 -2.87 9.27 -7.12
N GLY A 209 -2.09 8.35 -6.54
CA GLY A 209 -2.37 6.92 -6.60
C GLY A 209 -2.26 6.32 -8.02
N ALA A 210 -1.43 6.92 -8.90
CA ALA A 210 -1.22 6.39 -10.23
C ALA A 210 -0.47 5.05 -10.20
N PRO A 211 -0.76 4.10 -11.12
CA PRO A 211 -0.07 2.83 -11.17
C PRO A 211 1.41 2.99 -11.54
N ALA A 212 2.23 2.00 -11.21
CA ALA A 212 3.60 1.91 -11.70
C ALA A 212 3.62 1.90 -13.23
N THR A 213 4.64 2.51 -13.83
CA THR A 213 4.75 2.76 -15.28
C THR A 213 4.64 1.46 -16.09
N PHE A 214 5.39 0.43 -15.69
CA PHE A 214 5.26 -0.90 -16.27
C PHE A 214 5.22 -1.95 -15.16
N ASN A 215 4.29 -2.89 -15.30
CA ASN A 215 4.23 -4.08 -14.48
C ASN A 215 3.92 -5.29 -15.38
N SER A 216 4.09 -6.49 -14.86
CA SER A 216 3.78 -7.76 -15.56
C SER A 216 2.31 -7.88 -16.00
N SER A 217 1.45 -6.94 -15.62
CA SER A 217 0.01 -6.99 -15.95
C SER A 217 -0.30 -6.82 -17.44
N TYR A 218 0.66 -6.33 -18.24
CA TYR A 218 0.53 -6.26 -19.70
C TYR A 218 0.88 -7.59 -20.39
N GLY A 219 1.40 -8.58 -19.65
CA GLY A 219 1.79 -9.88 -20.18
C GLY A 219 3.14 -9.90 -20.92
N THR A 220 3.70 -8.74 -21.19
CA THR A 220 5.02 -8.53 -21.75
C THR A 220 5.66 -7.32 -21.10
N GLY A 221 6.96 -7.22 -21.07
CA GLY A 221 7.67 -6.16 -20.39
C GLY A 221 9.01 -5.85 -21.03
N LEU A 222 9.56 -4.74 -20.63
CA LEU A 222 10.94 -4.35 -20.83
C LEU A 222 11.75 -4.91 -19.66
N LEU A 223 12.94 -5.44 -19.92
CA LEU A 223 13.86 -5.69 -18.82
C LEU A 223 14.28 -4.33 -18.25
N PHE A 224 13.69 -4.01 -17.11
CA PHE A 224 13.84 -2.74 -16.44
C PHE A 224 14.26 -2.99 -14.99
N PRO A 225 15.46 -2.55 -14.58
CA PRO A 225 15.97 -2.86 -13.25
C PRO A 225 14.97 -2.49 -12.17
N ASN A 226 14.75 -3.39 -11.21
CA ASN A 226 13.88 -3.13 -10.07
C ASN A 226 14.35 -1.88 -9.31
N SER A 227 13.43 -1.14 -8.70
CA SER A 227 13.81 0.01 -7.87
C SER A 227 14.67 -0.45 -6.68
N PRO A 228 15.80 0.21 -6.38
CA PRO A 228 16.54 -0.08 -5.16
C PRO A 228 15.71 0.28 -3.92
N ASN A 229 15.96 -0.39 -2.79
CA ASN A 229 15.36 -0.03 -1.50
C ASN A 229 16.03 1.23 -0.91
N LEU A 230 16.01 2.30 -1.66
CA LEU A 230 16.53 3.62 -1.30
C LEU A 230 15.42 4.65 -1.41
N ASN A 231 15.63 5.80 -0.79
CA ASN A 231 14.80 6.96 -1.08
C ASN A 231 14.92 7.30 -2.59
N ASP A 232 13.78 7.48 -3.25
CA ASP A 232 13.68 7.72 -4.69
C ASP A 232 14.55 8.87 -5.16
N SER A 233 14.73 9.91 -4.33
CA SER A 233 15.57 11.06 -4.65
C SER A 233 17.03 10.72 -5.02
N TYR A 234 17.53 9.53 -4.65
CA TYR A 234 18.88 9.09 -5.02
C TYR A 234 18.95 8.24 -6.28
N ALA A 235 17.92 7.48 -6.57
CA ALA A 235 17.95 6.47 -7.63
C ALA A 235 16.98 6.75 -8.79
N TYR A 236 15.94 7.53 -8.56
CA TYR A 236 14.90 7.79 -9.54
C TYR A 236 15.29 8.95 -10.46
N HIS A 237 15.68 8.63 -11.71
CA HIS A 237 16.05 9.63 -12.72
C HIS A 237 14.81 9.98 -13.55
N ASN A 238 14.01 10.90 -13.05
CA ASN A 238 12.73 11.27 -13.63
C ASN A 238 12.70 12.60 -14.37
N ASN A 239 11.62 12.81 -15.08
CA ASN A 239 11.09 14.08 -15.54
C ASN A 239 9.57 13.97 -15.52
N SER A 240 8.95 14.52 -14.49
CA SER A 240 7.56 14.24 -14.17
C SER A 240 6.72 15.52 -14.07
N HIS A 241 5.45 15.44 -14.50
CA HIS A 241 4.43 16.47 -14.33
C HIS A 241 3.15 15.81 -13.83
N CYS A 242 2.53 16.41 -12.83
CA CYS A 242 1.29 15.93 -12.23
C CYS A 242 0.30 17.09 -12.06
N LEU A 243 -0.93 16.87 -12.50
CA LEU A 243 -2.07 17.76 -12.25
C LEU A 243 -3.16 16.94 -11.56
N SER A 244 -3.69 17.43 -10.45
CA SER A 244 -4.83 16.82 -9.77
C SER A 244 -5.83 17.90 -9.39
N VAL A 245 -7.09 17.69 -9.74
CA VAL A 245 -8.22 18.57 -9.41
C VAL A 245 -9.25 17.75 -8.66
N ASN A 246 -9.52 18.13 -7.43
CA ASN A 246 -10.46 17.44 -6.55
C ASN A 246 -11.51 18.44 -6.08
N GLN A 247 -12.77 18.12 -6.34
CA GLN A 247 -13.91 18.98 -6.05
C GLN A 247 -14.99 18.19 -5.36
N LEU A 248 -15.55 18.73 -4.28
CA LEU A 248 -16.72 18.20 -3.60
C LEU A 248 -17.82 19.27 -3.53
N PHE A 249 -19.04 18.86 -3.82
CA PHE A 249 -20.25 19.64 -3.64
C PHE A 249 -21.17 18.95 -2.62
N LYS A 250 -21.59 19.67 -1.61
CA LYS A 250 -22.66 19.28 -0.71
C LYS A 250 -23.97 19.84 -1.28
N LEU A 251 -24.74 18.99 -1.96
CA LEU A 251 -25.97 19.38 -2.63
C LEU A 251 -27.05 19.78 -1.60
N ASN A 252 -27.15 18.98 -0.52
CA ASN A 252 -27.99 19.27 0.64
C ASN A 252 -27.40 18.60 1.90
N ASN A 253 -28.16 18.50 3.01
CA ASN A 253 -27.67 17.92 4.25
C ASN A 253 -27.45 16.39 4.22
N GLU A 254 -27.94 15.72 3.19
CA GLU A 254 -27.88 14.27 3.02
C GLU A 254 -27.13 13.84 1.75
N GLN A 255 -26.90 14.75 0.82
CA GLN A 255 -26.36 14.43 -0.49
C GLN A 255 -25.04 15.17 -0.76
N THR A 256 -24.08 14.44 -1.28
CA THR A 256 -22.79 14.96 -1.73
C THR A 256 -22.43 14.39 -3.08
N LEU A 257 -21.70 15.19 -3.87
CA LEU A 257 -21.08 14.79 -5.13
C LEU A 257 -19.60 15.18 -5.07
N ALA A 258 -18.72 14.21 -5.18
CA ALA A 258 -17.27 14.42 -5.28
C ALA A 258 -16.80 14.04 -6.69
N PHE A 259 -15.84 14.79 -7.21
CA PHE A 259 -15.22 14.56 -8.50
C PHE A 259 -13.71 14.79 -8.38
N ASN A 260 -12.92 13.86 -8.93
CA ASN A 260 -11.48 13.89 -8.97
C ASN A 260 -10.98 13.66 -10.40
N LEU A 261 -10.07 14.49 -10.87
CA LEU A 261 -9.39 14.36 -12.15
C LEU A 261 -7.89 14.43 -11.91
N ASN A 262 -7.17 13.43 -12.40
CA ASN A 262 -5.73 13.30 -12.26
C ASN A 262 -5.08 13.12 -13.62
N TYR A 263 -4.00 13.83 -13.87
CA TYR A 263 -3.12 13.64 -15.01
C TYR A 263 -1.68 13.51 -14.55
N LEU A 264 -0.97 12.53 -15.10
CA LEU A 264 0.45 12.33 -14.87
C LEU A 264 1.16 12.14 -16.22
N PHE A 265 2.22 12.88 -16.40
CA PHE A 265 3.29 12.56 -17.32
C PHE A 265 4.51 12.18 -16.52
N ASP A 266 5.09 11.02 -16.79
CA ASP A 266 6.27 10.53 -16.10
C ASP A 266 7.26 9.93 -17.08
N LYS A 267 8.49 10.39 -17.05
CA LYS A 267 9.61 9.83 -17.81
C LYS A 267 10.70 9.41 -16.84
N GLU A 268 11.06 8.14 -16.88
CA GLU A 268 12.04 7.53 -15.99
C GLU A 268 13.18 6.90 -16.80
N LYS A 269 14.40 7.02 -16.28
CA LYS A 269 15.58 6.32 -16.81
C LYS A 269 16.24 5.51 -15.73
N ARG A 270 16.69 4.31 -16.07
CA ARG A 270 17.51 3.46 -15.21
C ARG A 270 18.74 2.97 -15.95
N ASP A 271 19.84 2.92 -15.23
CA ASP A 271 21.12 2.41 -15.68
C ASP A 271 21.65 1.52 -14.54
N ALA A 272 21.76 0.23 -14.80
CA ALA A 272 22.15 -0.76 -13.81
C ALA A 272 22.94 -1.90 -14.44
N THR A 273 23.81 -2.51 -13.63
CA THR A 273 24.46 -3.79 -13.97
C THR A 273 23.84 -4.86 -13.08
N GLU A 274 23.38 -5.94 -13.70
CA GLU A 274 22.65 -7.01 -13.05
C GLU A 274 23.40 -8.32 -13.23
N GLN A 275 23.43 -9.13 -12.17
CA GLN A 275 23.87 -10.51 -12.21
C GLN A 275 22.75 -11.39 -11.64
N THR A 276 22.25 -12.31 -12.43
CA THR A 276 21.25 -13.29 -12.04
C THR A 276 21.87 -14.68 -12.07
N THR A 277 21.82 -15.38 -10.96
CA THR A 277 22.27 -16.77 -10.84
C THR A 277 21.08 -17.67 -10.64
N TYR A 278 20.86 -18.58 -11.58
CA TYR A 278 19.86 -19.64 -11.47
C TYR A 278 20.51 -20.88 -10.89
N LEU A 279 19.92 -21.43 -9.84
CA LEU A 279 20.34 -22.66 -9.20
C LEU A 279 19.40 -23.78 -9.71
N THR A 280 19.91 -24.65 -10.54
CA THR A 280 19.11 -25.74 -11.14
C THR A 280 19.16 -27.01 -10.32
N ASP A 281 20.27 -27.23 -9.59
CA ASP A 281 20.46 -28.27 -8.60
C ASP A 281 21.49 -27.82 -7.54
N SER A 282 21.95 -28.72 -6.69
CA SER A 282 22.94 -28.39 -5.62
C SER A 282 24.32 -27.99 -6.17
N ILE A 283 24.63 -28.29 -7.41
CA ILE A 283 25.96 -28.13 -8.04
C ILE A 283 25.89 -27.17 -9.21
N SER A 284 24.87 -27.30 -10.06
CA SER A 284 24.75 -26.57 -11.33
C SER A 284 24.24 -25.15 -11.14
N ARG A 285 24.96 -24.18 -11.69
CA ARG A 285 24.63 -22.76 -11.65
C ARG A 285 24.71 -22.16 -13.03
N TYR A 286 23.68 -21.41 -13.40
CA TYR A 286 23.67 -20.62 -14.61
C TYR A 286 23.70 -19.14 -14.25
N ILE A 287 24.76 -18.43 -14.68
CA ILE A 287 25.02 -17.03 -14.31
C ILE A 287 24.83 -16.16 -15.55
N ILE A 288 24.01 -15.12 -15.41
CA ILE A 288 23.75 -14.12 -16.44
C ILE A 288 24.19 -12.75 -15.92
N ASP A 289 25.13 -12.14 -16.64
CA ASP A 289 25.62 -10.79 -16.39
C ASP A 289 25.08 -9.82 -17.45
N GLU A 290 24.43 -8.74 -17.04
CA GLU A 290 23.78 -7.78 -17.92
C GLU A 290 24.05 -6.34 -17.52
N SER A 291 24.38 -5.50 -18.51
CA SER A 291 24.35 -4.05 -18.38
C SER A 291 23.07 -3.53 -19.04
N ASN A 292 22.16 -2.98 -18.23
CA ASN A 292 20.83 -2.57 -18.66
C ASN A 292 20.70 -1.05 -18.61
N LYS A 293 20.40 -0.43 -19.76
CA LYS A 293 20.09 0.99 -19.90
C LYS A 293 18.66 1.12 -20.42
N SER A 294 17.75 1.59 -19.62
CA SER A 294 16.33 1.64 -19.97
C SER A 294 15.75 3.03 -19.75
N ALA A 295 14.86 3.42 -20.65
CA ALA A 295 14.06 4.64 -20.53
C ALA A 295 12.58 4.32 -20.71
N MET A 296 11.74 4.79 -19.81
CA MET A 296 10.30 4.62 -19.86
C MET A 296 9.59 5.96 -19.78
N CYS A 297 8.46 6.07 -20.46
CA CYS A 297 7.60 7.23 -20.45
C CYS A 297 6.14 6.79 -20.31
N GLN A 298 5.35 7.49 -19.52
CA GLN A 298 3.95 7.18 -19.27
C GLN A 298 3.11 8.46 -19.30
N HIS A 299 1.96 8.40 -19.98
CA HIS A 299 0.84 9.31 -19.75
C HIS A 299 -0.27 8.54 -19.02
N PHE A 300 -0.76 9.09 -17.95
CA PHE A 300 -1.87 8.54 -17.18
C PHE A 300 -2.94 9.62 -16.97
N ILE A 301 -4.19 9.26 -17.23
CA ILE A 301 -5.36 10.05 -16.90
C ILE A 301 -6.28 9.19 -16.06
N GLY A 302 -6.71 9.68 -14.91
CA GLY A 302 -7.65 9.01 -14.02
C GLY A 302 -8.75 9.97 -13.56
N THR A 303 -9.97 9.50 -13.52
CA THR A 303 -11.12 10.21 -12.97
C THR A 303 -11.88 9.34 -12.01
N HIS A 304 -12.42 9.96 -10.97
CA HIS A 304 -13.24 9.30 -9.96
C HIS A 304 -14.39 10.23 -9.58
N ALA A 305 -15.62 9.74 -9.63
CA ALA A 305 -16.82 10.48 -9.25
C ALA A 305 -17.60 9.68 -8.21
N VAL A 306 -17.98 10.30 -7.11
CA VAL A 306 -18.78 9.68 -6.06
C VAL A 306 -20.01 10.49 -5.76
N TYR A 307 -21.17 9.91 -6.02
CA TYR A 307 -22.43 10.40 -5.50
C TYR A 307 -22.79 9.65 -4.23
N LYS A 308 -23.17 10.36 -3.17
CA LYS A 308 -23.53 9.78 -1.89
C LYS A 308 -24.80 10.48 -1.36
N MET A 309 -25.83 9.68 -1.09
CA MET A 309 -27.01 10.06 -0.32
C MET A 309 -26.99 9.27 0.99
N ASN A 310 -27.13 9.95 2.13
CA ASN A 310 -27.01 9.34 3.45
C ASN A 310 -28.07 9.90 4.40
N SER A 311 -29.24 9.30 4.39
CA SER A 311 -30.37 9.62 5.27
C SER A 311 -30.55 8.56 6.37
N LYS A 312 -31.55 8.73 7.23
CA LYS A 312 -31.92 7.74 8.25
C LYS A 312 -32.63 6.51 7.66
N GLU A 313 -33.25 6.67 6.49
CA GLU A 313 -34.07 5.62 5.85
C GLU A 313 -33.36 4.97 4.66
N HIS A 314 -32.55 5.75 3.95
CA HIS A 314 -31.88 5.33 2.71
C HIS A 314 -30.42 5.76 2.69
N TYR A 315 -29.60 4.87 2.22
CA TYR A 315 -28.21 5.16 1.88
C TYR A 315 -27.96 4.70 0.44
N ILE A 316 -27.45 5.60 -0.38
CA ILE A 316 -27.02 5.29 -1.75
C ILE A 316 -25.61 5.83 -1.92
N LYS A 317 -24.69 4.99 -2.38
CA LYS A 317 -23.35 5.39 -2.81
C LYS A 317 -23.14 4.80 -4.19
N ASN A 318 -22.89 5.68 -5.18
CA ASN A 318 -22.39 5.28 -6.48
C ASN A 318 -20.99 5.86 -6.64
N ALA A 319 -20.03 5.00 -6.97
CA ALA A 319 -18.63 5.35 -7.17
C ALA A 319 -18.20 4.89 -8.56
N PHE A 320 -18.02 5.84 -9.46
CA PHE A 320 -17.53 5.63 -10.81
C PHE A 320 -16.05 5.98 -10.87
N ALA A 321 -15.22 5.12 -11.46
CA ALA A 321 -13.82 5.37 -11.73
C ALA A 321 -13.48 5.01 -13.18
N ALA A 322 -12.68 5.84 -13.83
CA ALA A 322 -12.14 5.53 -15.14
C ALA A 322 -10.67 5.95 -15.21
N SER A 323 -9.84 5.13 -15.84
CA SER A 323 -8.44 5.49 -16.05
C SER A 323 -7.92 4.96 -17.38
N VAL A 324 -7.01 5.71 -17.97
CA VAL A 324 -6.30 5.36 -19.20
C VAL A 324 -4.82 5.60 -18.99
N SER A 325 -3.98 4.67 -19.45
CA SER A 325 -2.51 4.76 -19.36
C SER A 325 -1.89 4.36 -20.69
N PHE A 326 -0.86 5.10 -21.11
CA PHE A 326 -0.09 4.89 -22.35
C PHE A 326 1.40 4.83 -22.02
N PRO A 327 1.90 3.73 -21.45
CA PRO A 327 3.33 3.58 -21.25
C PRO A 327 4.04 3.12 -22.53
N HIS A 328 5.25 3.66 -22.76
CA HIS A 328 6.18 3.19 -23.78
C HIS A 328 7.61 3.28 -23.25
N GLY A 329 8.50 2.47 -23.80
CA GLY A 329 9.88 2.45 -23.35
C GLY A 329 10.82 1.74 -24.30
N ASP A 330 12.09 2.10 -24.16
CA ASP A 330 13.20 1.54 -24.88
C ASP A 330 14.26 1.05 -23.88
N GLY A 331 14.88 -0.07 -24.18
CA GLY A 331 15.96 -0.66 -23.38
C GLY A 331 17.05 -1.21 -24.25
N SER A 332 18.30 -1.05 -23.78
CA SER A 332 19.49 -1.65 -24.37
C SER A 332 20.16 -2.55 -23.34
N ILE A 333 20.44 -3.79 -23.71
CA ILE A 333 21.10 -4.78 -22.85
C ILE A 333 22.45 -5.10 -23.47
N ASN A 334 23.51 -4.92 -22.67
CA ASN A 334 24.93 -5.07 -23.07
C ASN A 334 25.29 -4.23 -24.29
N ASP A 335 24.55 -3.14 -24.55
CA ASP A 335 24.62 -2.28 -25.72
C ASP A 335 24.42 -3.04 -27.07
N LEU A 336 23.97 -4.29 -27.05
CA LEU A 336 23.75 -5.18 -28.18
C LEU A 336 22.27 -5.40 -28.48
N ILE A 337 21.46 -5.78 -27.46
CA ILE A 337 20.07 -6.15 -27.65
C ILE A 337 19.20 -4.94 -27.42
N GLN A 338 18.42 -4.56 -28.44
CA GLN A 338 17.49 -3.43 -28.36
C GLN A 338 16.05 -3.92 -28.14
N GLN A 339 15.45 -3.54 -27.04
CA GLN A 339 14.06 -3.81 -26.72
C GLN A 339 13.23 -2.54 -26.84
N GLN A 340 12.06 -2.66 -27.44
CA GLN A 340 11.04 -1.61 -27.47
C GLN A 340 9.74 -2.16 -26.94
N ILE A 341 9.06 -1.37 -26.13
CA ILE A 341 7.75 -1.71 -25.60
C ILE A 341 6.80 -0.54 -25.76
N SER A 342 5.57 -0.83 -26.13
CA SER A 342 4.44 0.11 -26.07
C SER A 342 3.24 -0.60 -25.50
N ALA A 343 2.48 0.10 -24.70
CA ALA A 343 1.28 -0.47 -24.13
C ALA A 343 0.15 0.57 -23.97
N HIS A 344 -1.06 0.08 -23.80
CA HIS A 344 -2.16 0.88 -23.29
C HIS A 344 -2.99 0.07 -22.30
N SER A 345 -3.63 0.77 -21.39
CA SER A 345 -4.57 0.21 -20.44
C SER A 345 -5.75 1.14 -20.27
N ILE A 346 -6.94 0.59 -20.36
CA ILE A 346 -8.21 1.25 -20.05
C ILE A 346 -8.83 0.47 -18.89
N ASN A 347 -9.24 1.16 -17.85
CA ASN A 347 -10.00 0.58 -16.75
C ASN A 347 -11.21 1.46 -16.47
N ILE A 348 -12.39 0.86 -16.42
CA ILE A 348 -13.66 1.53 -16.11
C ILE A 348 -14.35 0.69 -15.03
N GLU A 349 -14.70 1.31 -13.94
CA GLU A 349 -15.31 0.65 -12.78
C GLU A 349 -16.50 1.48 -12.28
N ASP A 350 -17.60 0.82 -11.99
CA ASP A 350 -18.76 1.41 -11.32
C ASP A 350 -19.22 0.52 -10.17
N VAL A 351 -19.32 1.10 -8.99
CA VAL A 351 -19.76 0.41 -7.77
C VAL A 351 -20.94 1.16 -7.18
N MET A 352 -22.09 0.52 -7.19
CA MET A 352 -23.31 1.02 -6.59
C MET A 352 -23.65 0.23 -5.33
N LYS A 353 -23.90 0.92 -4.23
CA LYS A 353 -24.33 0.35 -2.95
C LYS A 353 -25.56 1.07 -2.45
N ILE A 354 -26.60 0.30 -2.11
CA ILE A 354 -27.86 0.78 -1.56
C ILE A 354 -28.12 0.06 -0.23
N ASN A 355 -28.47 0.82 0.81
CA ASN A 355 -29.08 0.28 2.02
C ASN A 355 -30.43 0.97 2.24
N TYR A 356 -31.43 0.21 2.64
CA TYR A 356 -32.79 0.71 2.81
C TYR A 356 -33.52 0.00 3.94
N MET A 357 -34.44 0.71 4.58
CA MET A 357 -35.29 0.14 5.61
C MET A 357 -36.47 -0.63 4.99
N LYS A 358 -36.69 -1.85 5.41
CA LYS A 358 -37.84 -2.64 4.99
C LYS A 358 -39.03 -2.37 5.87
N LYS A 359 -40.26 -2.46 5.33
CA LYS A 359 -41.53 -2.24 6.04
C LYS A 359 -41.69 -3.08 7.35
N ARG A 360 -41.01 -4.22 7.45
CA ARG A 360 -40.99 -5.11 8.63
C ARG A 360 -39.81 -4.86 9.57
N GLY A 361 -39.16 -3.69 9.49
CA GLY A 361 -38.10 -3.29 10.40
C GLY A 361 -36.69 -3.83 10.10
N GLY A 362 -36.51 -4.64 9.05
CA GLY A 362 -35.19 -5.12 8.62
C GLY A 362 -34.47 -4.11 7.71
N ILE A 363 -33.14 -4.16 7.70
CA ILE A 363 -32.31 -3.36 6.78
C ILE A 363 -31.91 -4.22 5.60
N GLY A 364 -32.43 -3.88 4.42
CA GLY A 364 -32.02 -4.46 3.15
C GLY A 364 -30.75 -3.81 2.59
N GLU A 365 -29.99 -4.58 1.84
CA GLU A 365 -28.84 -4.08 1.08
C GLU A 365 -28.94 -4.54 -0.37
N ALA A 366 -28.46 -3.71 -1.30
CA ALA A 366 -28.26 -4.09 -2.68
C ALA A 366 -26.90 -3.52 -3.13
N THR A 367 -26.19 -4.29 -3.92
CA THR A 367 -24.89 -3.90 -4.50
C THR A 367 -24.87 -4.27 -5.97
N LEU A 368 -24.24 -3.43 -6.77
CA LEU A 368 -23.90 -3.72 -8.16
C LEU A 368 -22.46 -3.26 -8.37
N HIS A 369 -21.65 -4.12 -8.98
CA HIS A 369 -20.28 -3.79 -9.36
C HIS A 369 -20.07 -4.21 -10.80
N VAL A 370 -19.60 -3.29 -11.62
CA VAL A 370 -19.21 -3.51 -13.01
C VAL A 370 -17.81 -3.00 -13.20
N ASN A 371 -16.93 -3.82 -13.75
CA ASN A 371 -15.56 -3.45 -14.06
C ASN A 371 -15.18 -3.95 -15.45
N TYR A 372 -14.74 -3.03 -16.31
CA TYR A 372 -14.16 -3.34 -17.61
C TYR A 372 -12.69 -2.94 -17.63
N THR A 373 -11.85 -3.86 -18.10
CA THR A 373 -10.42 -3.61 -18.28
C THR A 373 -9.99 -4.08 -19.67
N ASP A 374 -9.26 -3.24 -20.40
CA ASP A 374 -8.60 -3.59 -21.66
C ASP A 374 -7.12 -3.18 -21.55
N LYS A 375 -6.23 -4.16 -21.70
CA LYS A 375 -4.78 -3.98 -21.64
C LYS A 375 -4.14 -4.59 -22.87
N GLN A 376 -3.28 -3.84 -23.51
CA GLN A 376 -2.45 -4.35 -24.59
C GLN A 376 -0.99 -3.98 -24.33
N GLY A 377 -0.10 -4.94 -24.54
CA GLY A 377 1.35 -4.75 -24.53
C GLY A 377 1.96 -5.25 -25.83
N THR A 378 2.90 -4.49 -26.40
CA THR A 378 3.67 -4.85 -27.58
C THR A 378 5.14 -4.88 -27.21
N LEU A 379 5.81 -6.01 -27.45
CA LEU A 379 7.26 -6.17 -27.30
C LEU A 379 7.88 -6.32 -28.69
N ARG A 380 8.94 -5.56 -28.97
CA ARG A 380 9.73 -5.67 -30.18
C ARG A 380 11.21 -5.81 -29.82
N LEU A 381 11.85 -6.86 -30.33
CA LEU A 381 13.30 -7.08 -30.29
C LEU A 381 13.82 -6.90 -31.68
N VAL A 382 14.57 -5.80 -31.93
CA VAL A 382 15.04 -5.44 -33.28
C VAL A 382 16.01 -6.47 -33.79
N ASP A 383 16.95 -6.88 -32.94
CA ASP A 383 18.08 -7.76 -33.31
C ASP A 383 17.70 -9.23 -33.49
N ARG A 384 16.50 -9.64 -33.03
CA ARG A 384 15.99 -11.01 -33.13
C ARG A 384 14.78 -11.15 -34.06
N GLU A 385 14.46 -10.12 -34.86
CA GLU A 385 13.22 -10.07 -35.66
C GLU A 385 12.00 -10.56 -34.93
N LEU A 386 11.90 -10.26 -33.61
CA LEU A 386 10.78 -10.65 -32.77
C LEU A 386 9.84 -9.46 -32.57
N SER A 387 8.57 -9.69 -32.85
CA SER A 387 7.48 -8.77 -32.50
C SER A 387 6.33 -9.55 -31.89
N GLN A 388 5.87 -9.12 -30.71
CA GLN A 388 4.77 -9.75 -30.00
C GLN A 388 3.77 -8.72 -29.54
N VAL A 389 2.48 -9.02 -29.73
CA VAL A 389 1.38 -8.26 -29.16
C VAL A 389 0.58 -9.17 -28.24
N ILE A 390 0.31 -8.71 -27.01
CA ILE A 390 -0.56 -9.39 -26.06
C ILE A 390 -1.69 -8.43 -25.70
N ARG A 391 -2.92 -8.85 -25.89
CA ARG A 391 -4.11 -8.09 -25.47
C ARG A 391 -4.95 -8.91 -24.48
N GLN A 392 -5.35 -8.27 -23.41
CA GLN A 392 -6.17 -8.85 -22.34
C GLN A 392 -7.38 -7.96 -22.12
N GLN A 393 -8.56 -8.54 -22.28
CA GLN A 393 -9.83 -7.85 -22.01
C GLN A 393 -10.57 -8.61 -20.91
N LYS A 394 -11.20 -7.86 -20.01
CA LYS A 394 -11.95 -8.42 -18.90
C LYS A 394 -13.16 -7.55 -18.61
N LEU A 395 -14.32 -8.19 -18.53
CA LEU A 395 -15.55 -7.60 -18.03
C LEU A 395 -16.04 -8.43 -16.84
N ASN A 396 -16.16 -7.79 -15.70
CA ASN A 396 -16.76 -8.38 -14.51
C ASN A 396 -18.06 -7.63 -14.22
N SER A 397 -19.11 -8.35 -13.90
CA SER A 397 -20.34 -7.82 -13.37
C SER A 397 -20.78 -8.71 -12.20
N SER A 398 -21.04 -8.11 -11.05
CA SER A 398 -21.62 -8.83 -9.92
C SER A 398 -22.68 -7.98 -9.26
N GLY A 399 -23.71 -8.62 -8.77
CA GLY A 399 -24.79 -7.94 -8.07
C GLY A 399 -25.38 -8.83 -6.99
N ALA A 400 -25.83 -8.22 -5.91
CA ALA A 400 -26.54 -8.92 -4.85
C ALA A 400 -27.60 -8.02 -4.25
N ALA A 401 -28.72 -8.59 -3.83
CA ALA A 401 -29.77 -7.88 -3.12
C ALA A 401 -30.35 -8.73 -1.99
N SER A 402 -30.78 -8.09 -0.92
CA SER A 402 -31.44 -8.75 0.21
C SER A 402 -32.84 -9.19 -0.15
N ILE A 403 -33.07 -10.50 -0.21
CA ILE A 403 -34.40 -11.12 -0.36
C ILE A 403 -35.10 -11.04 1.00
N ILE A 404 -34.45 -11.54 2.04
CA ILE A 404 -34.94 -11.53 3.41
C ILE A 404 -34.01 -10.65 4.23
N ALA A 405 -34.61 -9.77 5.05
CA ALA A 405 -33.86 -9.03 6.05
C ALA A 405 -34.74 -8.91 7.31
N VAL A 406 -34.23 -9.45 8.40
CA VAL A 406 -34.86 -9.47 9.71
C VAL A 406 -33.88 -8.88 10.71
N ALA A 407 -34.36 -7.95 11.51
CA ALA A 407 -33.62 -7.41 12.65
C ALA A 407 -34.46 -7.56 13.92
N VAL A 408 -33.88 -8.19 14.94
CA VAL A 408 -34.40 -8.23 16.30
C VAL A 408 -33.30 -7.72 17.23
N PRO A 409 -33.63 -7.37 18.49
CA PRO A 409 -32.59 -6.96 19.41
C PRO A 409 -31.41 -7.92 19.44
N HIS A 410 -30.20 -7.40 19.31
CA HIS A 410 -28.92 -8.14 19.27
C HIS A 410 -28.67 -9.07 18.09
N PHE A 411 -29.63 -9.25 17.17
CA PHE A 411 -29.46 -10.18 16.06
C PHE A 411 -30.03 -9.61 14.75
N MET A 412 -29.27 -9.67 13.68
CA MET A 412 -29.70 -9.35 12.33
C MET A 412 -29.40 -10.54 11.41
N PHE A 413 -30.38 -10.92 10.61
CA PHE A 413 -30.29 -11.98 9.63
C PHE A 413 -30.73 -11.48 8.27
N ASN A 414 -29.87 -11.65 7.27
CA ASN A 414 -30.19 -11.34 5.89
C ASN A 414 -29.94 -12.56 5.02
N ILE A 415 -30.81 -12.79 4.04
CA ILE A 415 -30.53 -13.68 2.92
C ILE A 415 -30.43 -12.79 1.68
N ASN A 416 -29.24 -12.76 1.09
CA ASN A 416 -29.00 -12.06 -0.16
C ASN A 416 -29.00 -13.06 -1.30
N SER A 417 -29.63 -12.74 -2.42
CA SER A 417 -29.43 -13.41 -3.70
C SER A 417 -28.50 -12.57 -4.56
N GLY A 418 -27.61 -13.19 -5.27
CA GLY A 418 -26.65 -12.52 -6.11
C GLY A 418 -26.27 -13.30 -7.34
N PHE A 419 -25.60 -12.60 -8.23
CA PHE A 419 -24.99 -13.18 -9.43
C PHE A 419 -23.58 -12.64 -9.60
N ASP A 420 -22.75 -13.46 -10.24
CA ASP A 420 -21.42 -13.08 -10.74
C ASP A 420 -21.35 -13.47 -12.22
N ALA A 421 -20.85 -12.55 -13.04
CA ALA A 421 -20.59 -12.80 -14.45
C ALA A 421 -19.24 -12.21 -14.81
N GLN A 422 -18.38 -13.03 -15.37
CA GLN A 422 -17.04 -12.63 -15.77
C GLN A 422 -16.77 -13.15 -17.19
N TRP A 423 -16.44 -12.23 -18.06
CA TRP A 423 -15.90 -12.52 -19.37
C TRP A 423 -14.45 -12.06 -19.43
N GLN A 424 -13.58 -12.92 -19.95
CA GLN A 424 -12.19 -12.58 -20.18
C GLN A 424 -11.72 -13.11 -21.52
N GLN A 425 -10.84 -12.35 -22.15
CA GLN A 425 -10.16 -12.77 -23.37
C GLN A 425 -8.68 -12.39 -23.28
N ALA A 426 -7.80 -13.29 -23.69
CA ALA A 426 -6.39 -13.02 -23.89
C ALA A 426 -6.01 -13.45 -25.32
N LYS A 427 -5.42 -12.52 -26.07
CA LYS A 427 -4.88 -12.76 -27.41
C LYS A 427 -3.38 -12.56 -27.40
N THR A 428 -2.67 -13.41 -28.10
CA THR A 428 -1.22 -13.29 -28.31
C THR A 428 -0.93 -13.44 -29.79
N ASP A 429 -0.23 -12.50 -30.37
CA ASP A 429 0.25 -12.52 -31.73
C ASP A 429 1.77 -12.42 -31.67
N LEU A 430 2.46 -13.50 -32.04
CA LEU A 430 3.92 -13.60 -32.05
C LEU A 430 4.40 -13.77 -33.48
N ASN A 431 5.28 -12.86 -33.90
CA ASN A 431 6.06 -12.99 -35.12
C ASN A 431 7.53 -13.14 -34.73
N LEU A 432 8.13 -14.27 -35.04
CA LEU A 432 9.54 -14.59 -34.80
C LEU A 432 10.13 -15.13 -36.09
N ASN A 433 11.18 -14.47 -36.64
CA ASN A 433 11.84 -14.84 -37.87
C ASN A 433 10.85 -15.07 -39.02
N LYS A 434 9.87 -14.17 -39.19
CA LYS A 434 8.81 -14.25 -40.21
C LYS A 434 7.82 -15.42 -40.00
N SER A 435 7.96 -16.20 -38.94
CA SER A 435 6.95 -17.19 -38.53
C SER A 435 5.91 -16.55 -37.63
N PHE A 436 4.65 -16.62 -38.03
CA PHE A 436 3.52 -16.03 -37.30
C PHE A 436 2.80 -17.11 -36.50
N LYS A 437 2.60 -16.85 -35.20
CA LYS A 437 1.86 -17.72 -34.31
C LYS A 437 0.88 -16.89 -33.50
N CYS A 438 -0.37 -17.37 -33.36
CA CYS A 438 -1.38 -16.70 -32.56
C CYS A 438 -2.00 -17.62 -31.54
N GLY A 439 -2.34 -17.08 -30.39
CA GLY A 439 -3.14 -17.72 -29.35
C GLY A 439 -4.34 -16.83 -29.01
N ASN A 440 -5.49 -17.41 -28.77
CA ASN A 440 -6.70 -16.67 -28.40
C ASN A 440 -7.53 -17.49 -27.41
N GLN A 441 -7.37 -17.18 -26.15
CA GLN A 441 -8.05 -17.80 -25.04
C GLN A 441 -9.24 -16.94 -24.60
N ARG A 442 -10.42 -17.52 -24.53
CA ARG A 442 -11.62 -16.89 -24.00
C ARG A 442 -12.14 -17.70 -22.82
N THR A 443 -12.58 -17.00 -21.80
CA THR A 443 -13.24 -17.65 -20.65
C THR A 443 -14.50 -16.89 -20.29
N TRP A 444 -15.54 -17.66 -19.95
CA TRP A 444 -16.75 -17.17 -19.33
C TRP A 444 -16.94 -17.88 -18.00
N GLN A 445 -17.29 -17.12 -16.98
CA GLN A 445 -17.67 -17.63 -15.69
C GLN A 445 -18.94 -16.91 -15.27
N THR A 446 -20.01 -17.64 -15.03
CA THR A 446 -21.27 -17.08 -14.57
C THR A 446 -21.77 -17.91 -13.40
N GLY A 447 -22.30 -17.27 -12.40
CA GLY A 447 -22.81 -17.94 -11.22
C GLY A 447 -24.00 -17.21 -10.61
N ALA A 448 -24.83 -18.00 -9.94
CA ALA A 448 -25.87 -17.50 -9.05
C ALA A 448 -25.61 -18.03 -7.65
N HIS A 449 -25.74 -17.15 -6.67
CA HIS A 449 -25.46 -17.51 -5.29
C HIS A 449 -26.51 -16.97 -4.32
N ILE A 450 -26.66 -17.70 -3.23
CA ILE A 450 -27.43 -17.27 -2.06
C ILE A 450 -26.43 -17.05 -0.92
N THR A 451 -26.54 -15.92 -0.26
CA THR A 451 -25.64 -15.53 0.82
C THR A 451 -26.44 -15.31 2.10
N PRO A 452 -26.58 -16.34 2.96
CA PRO A 452 -27.02 -16.11 4.33
C PRO A 452 -25.97 -15.29 5.07
N LYS A 453 -26.43 -14.26 5.80
CA LYS A 453 -25.60 -13.34 6.55
C LYS A 453 -26.17 -13.16 7.95
N PHE A 454 -25.35 -13.45 8.94
CA PHE A 454 -25.69 -13.37 10.35
C PHE A 454 -24.87 -12.27 10.99
N PHE A 455 -25.52 -11.43 11.77
CA PHE A 455 -24.86 -10.45 12.61
C PHE A 455 -25.43 -10.51 14.01
N LEU A 456 -24.61 -10.96 14.96
CA LEU A 456 -24.95 -11.00 16.39
C LEU A 456 -24.14 -9.92 17.10
N HIS A 457 -24.78 -9.14 17.97
CA HIS A 457 -24.10 -8.13 18.75
C HIS A 457 -24.68 -7.97 20.16
N TYR A 458 -23.79 -7.83 21.14
CA TYR A 458 -24.14 -7.46 22.52
C TYR A 458 -23.51 -6.10 22.83
N GLY A 459 -24.24 -5.05 22.47
CA GLY A 459 -23.75 -3.67 22.51
C GLY A 459 -22.47 -3.51 21.71
N GLN A 460 -21.48 -2.81 22.29
CA GLN A 460 -20.17 -2.64 21.69
C GLN A 460 -19.15 -3.70 22.15
N ARG A 461 -19.51 -4.57 23.11
CA ARG A 461 -18.56 -5.52 23.69
C ARG A 461 -18.30 -6.74 22.83
N PHE A 462 -19.33 -7.23 22.16
CA PHE A 462 -19.22 -8.43 21.32
C PHE A 462 -19.96 -8.23 20.00
N GLN A 463 -19.33 -8.57 18.90
CA GLN A 463 -19.89 -8.57 17.55
C GLN A 463 -19.40 -9.80 16.79
N TRP A 464 -20.33 -10.48 16.16
CA TRP A 464 -20.04 -11.61 15.28
C TRP A 464 -20.79 -11.44 13.97
N LEU A 465 -20.03 -11.27 12.89
CA LEU A 465 -20.51 -11.21 11.52
C LEU A 465 -20.05 -12.47 10.78
N THR A 466 -20.97 -13.20 10.20
CA THR A 466 -20.68 -14.32 9.30
C THR A 466 -21.58 -14.21 8.08
N TYR A 467 -21.01 -14.44 6.91
CA TYR A 467 -21.75 -14.64 5.68
C TYR A 467 -21.11 -15.74 4.84
N VAL A 468 -21.95 -16.46 4.12
CA VAL A 468 -21.55 -17.68 3.39
C VAL A 468 -22.17 -17.64 1.99
N PRO A 469 -21.51 -16.96 1.02
CA PRO A 469 -21.91 -17.07 -0.39
C PRO A 469 -21.81 -18.52 -0.84
N THR A 470 -22.92 -19.10 -1.24
CA THR A 470 -23.02 -20.46 -1.75
C THR A 470 -23.83 -20.47 -3.03
N GLY A 471 -23.40 -21.21 -4.02
CA GLY A 471 -24.10 -21.26 -5.29
C GLY A 471 -23.44 -22.17 -6.30
N PHE A 472 -23.95 -22.13 -7.51
CA PHE A 472 -23.37 -22.85 -8.63
C PHE A 472 -22.77 -21.84 -9.60
N GLU A 473 -21.59 -22.17 -10.08
CA GLU A 473 -20.87 -21.42 -11.09
C GLU A 473 -20.65 -22.29 -12.33
N TYR A 474 -20.97 -21.76 -13.49
CA TYR A 474 -20.62 -22.32 -14.78
C TYR A 474 -19.36 -21.63 -15.30
N TYR A 475 -18.39 -22.40 -15.70
CA TYR A 475 -17.14 -21.93 -16.28
C TYR A 475 -16.92 -22.60 -17.63
N THR A 476 -16.58 -21.82 -18.65
CA THR A 476 -16.13 -22.32 -19.94
C THR A 476 -14.83 -21.63 -20.36
N SER A 477 -13.98 -22.38 -21.05
CA SER A 477 -12.64 -21.95 -21.50
C SER A 477 -12.41 -22.48 -22.91
N ILE A 478 -12.14 -21.58 -23.86
CA ILE A 478 -12.09 -21.89 -25.29
C ILE A 478 -10.77 -21.36 -25.87
N GLU A 479 -10.00 -22.25 -26.53
CA GLU A 479 -8.82 -21.90 -27.33
C GLU A 479 -8.81 -22.67 -28.65
N GLY A 480 -9.03 -21.97 -29.76
CA GLY A 480 -9.18 -22.61 -31.07
C GLY A 480 -10.36 -23.59 -31.10
N ASN A 481 -10.07 -24.87 -31.36
CA ASN A 481 -11.05 -25.98 -31.37
C ASN A 481 -11.14 -26.70 -30.00
N TRP A 482 -10.31 -26.30 -29.04
CA TRP A 482 -10.36 -26.86 -27.70
C TRP A 482 -11.35 -26.09 -26.83
N GLU A 483 -12.25 -26.81 -26.21
CA GLU A 483 -13.25 -26.30 -25.30
C GLU A 483 -13.29 -27.11 -24.01
N TYR A 484 -13.38 -26.43 -22.91
CA TYR A 484 -13.55 -27.03 -21.58
C TYR A 484 -14.64 -26.29 -20.83
N ASP A 485 -15.63 -26.99 -20.38
CA ASP A 485 -16.71 -26.45 -19.56
C ASP A 485 -16.92 -27.27 -18.29
N LYS A 486 -17.38 -26.58 -17.25
CA LYS A 486 -17.63 -27.21 -15.96
C LYS A 486 -18.62 -26.40 -15.13
N ILE A 487 -19.51 -27.10 -14.47
CA ILE A 487 -20.33 -26.57 -13.38
C ILE A 487 -19.69 -27.01 -12.06
N PHE A 488 -19.53 -26.11 -11.13
CA PHE A 488 -19.02 -26.42 -9.80
C PHE A 488 -19.81 -25.68 -8.72
N PHE A 489 -19.82 -26.27 -7.53
CA PHE A 489 -20.38 -25.63 -6.33
C PHE A 489 -19.35 -24.70 -5.71
N SER A 490 -19.72 -23.44 -5.57
CA SER A 490 -18.90 -22.38 -4.94
C SER A 490 -19.30 -22.22 -3.48
N PHE A 491 -18.28 -22.18 -2.58
CA PHE A 491 -18.46 -22.03 -1.16
C PHE A 491 -17.38 -21.12 -0.58
N LYS A 492 -17.74 -19.84 -0.32
CA LYS A 492 -16.79 -18.77 0.07
C LYS A 492 -17.11 -18.17 1.45
N PRO A 493 -17.00 -18.95 2.56
CA PRO A 493 -17.36 -18.48 3.88
C PRO A 493 -16.44 -17.35 4.36
N TYR A 494 -17.05 -16.39 5.03
CA TYR A 494 -16.38 -15.31 5.74
C TYR A 494 -16.93 -15.20 7.16
N THR A 495 -16.06 -15.05 8.15
CA THR A 495 -16.44 -14.75 9.52
C THR A 495 -15.54 -13.66 10.11
N ASN A 496 -16.13 -12.80 10.91
CA ASN A 496 -15.43 -11.81 11.72
C ASN A 496 -16.05 -11.76 13.10
N ILE A 497 -15.25 -12.02 14.12
CA ILE A 497 -15.63 -11.96 15.53
C ILE A 497 -14.81 -10.83 16.17
N THR A 498 -15.47 -9.90 16.83
CA THR A 498 -14.82 -8.82 17.57
C THR A 498 -15.28 -8.87 19.02
N PHE A 499 -14.33 -8.90 19.94
CA PHE A 499 -14.57 -8.90 21.38
C PHE A 499 -13.79 -7.77 22.06
N LYS A 500 -14.48 -6.97 22.85
CA LYS A 500 -13.93 -5.84 23.61
C LYS A 500 -14.11 -6.10 25.11
N PRO A 501 -13.19 -6.81 25.77
CA PRO A 501 -13.28 -7.07 27.21
C PRO A 501 -13.22 -5.78 28.03
N SER A 502 -12.58 -4.74 27.50
CA SER A 502 -12.53 -3.41 28.09
C SER A 502 -12.57 -2.33 27.03
N GLN A 503 -12.72 -1.05 27.43
CA GLN A 503 -12.60 0.08 26.51
C GLN A 503 -11.20 0.25 25.92
N ARG A 504 -10.18 -0.39 26.49
CA ARG A 504 -8.78 -0.30 26.07
C ARG A 504 -8.35 -1.46 25.19
N LEU A 505 -8.96 -2.63 25.33
CA LEU A 505 -8.57 -3.84 24.61
C LEU A 505 -9.64 -4.28 23.63
N THR A 506 -9.23 -4.49 22.37
CA THR A 506 -10.07 -5.05 21.32
C THR A 506 -9.37 -6.28 20.75
N LEU A 507 -10.08 -7.38 20.69
CA LEU A 507 -9.66 -8.63 20.06
C LEU A 507 -10.55 -8.88 18.86
N SER A 508 -9.98 -9.32 17.74
CA SER A 508 -10.77 -9.74 16.58
C SER A 508 -10.17 -10.94 15.86
N LEU A 509 -11.04 -11.82 15.40
CA LEU A 509 -10.72 -12.95 14.55
C LEU A 509 -11.46 -12.77 13.23
N THR A 510 -10.72 -12.80 12.12
CA THR A 510 -11.28 -12.80 10.76
C THR A 510 -10.80 -14.06 10.05
N SER A 511 -11.71 -14.81 9.44
CA SER A 511 -11.36 -15.93 8.56
C SER A 511 -12.19 -15.87 7.29
N ALA A 512 -11.53 -16.08 6.15
CA ALA A 512 -12.15 -16.06 4.82
C ALA A 512 -11.59 -17.19 3.97
N CYS A 513 -12.46 -17.82 3.19
CA CYS A 513 -12.08 -18.74 2.12
C CYS A 513 -12.44 -18.08 0.79
N ASP A 514 -11.49 -18.04 -0.13
CA ASP A 514 -11.66 -17.51 -1.47
C ASP A 514 -11.37 -18.60 -2.52
N GLU A 515 -12.13 -18.57 -3.61
CA GLU A 515 -12.02 -19.51 -4.73
C GLU A 515 -11.86 -18.70 -6.02
N SER A 516 -10.91 -19.13 -6.87
CA SER A 516 -10.65 -18.46 -8.15
C SER A 516 -10.28 -19.45 -9.25
N MET A 517 -10.66 -19.12 -10.49
CA MET A 517 -10.21 -19.81 -11.69
C MET A 517 -8.93 -19.17 -12.24
N PRO A 518 -8.09 -19.92 -12.98
CA PRO A 518 -6.92 -19.38 -13.64
C PRO A 518 -7.29 -18.29 -14.66
N ALA A 519 -6.44 -17.26 -14.77
CA ALA A 519 -6.62 -16.20 -15.76
C ALA A 519 -6.36 -16.72 -17.19
N PRO A 520 -7.09 -16.26 -18.24
CA PRO A 520 -6.95 -16.74 -19.62
C PRO A 520 -5.52 -16.69 -20.15
N LEU A 521 -4.81 -15.58 -19.91
CA LEU A 521 -3.42 -15.46 -20.36
C LEU A 521 -2.52 -16.57 -19.80
N SER A 522 -2.85 -17.11 -18.64
CA SER A 522 -2.12 -18.20 -18.04
C SER A 522 -2.45 -19.58 -18.60
N LEU A 523 -3.49 -19.69 -19.42
CA LEU A 523 -3.94 -20.93 -20.05
C LEU A 523 -3.50 -21.07 -21.51
N ILE A 524 -3.08 -19.96 -22.16
CA ILE A 524 -2.64 -19.97 -23.56
C ILE A 524 -1.47 -20.93 -23.76
N VAL A 525 -1.63 -21.87 -24.68
CA VAL A 525 -0.61 -22.86 -25.05
C VAL A 525 0.56 -22.21 -25.82
N GLN A 526 0.27 -21.16 -26.59
CA GLN A 526 1.27 -20.45 -27.37
C GLN A 526 2.39 -19.89 -26.49
N ARG A 527 3.66 -20.18 -26.84
CA ARG A 527 4.83 -19.53 -26.23
C ARG A 527 4.73 -18.01 -26.37
N ARG A 528 4.99 -17.30 -25.28
CA ARG A 528 5.03 -15.85 -25.24
C ARG A 528 6.27 -15.36 -24.51
N TYR A 529 6.85 -14.26 -24.98
CA TYR A 529 8.01 -13.63 -24.39
C TYR A 529 7.58 -12.55 -23.40
N ILE A 530 8.16 -12.56 -22.21
CA ILE A 530 8.01 -11.48 -21.22
C ILE A 530 9.00 -10.37 -21.55
N ASP A 531 10.25 -10.75 -21.83
CA ASP A 531 11.34 -9.88 -22.22
C ASP A 531 12.23 -10.61 -23.25
N TYR A 532 13.40 -10.08 -23.53
CA TYR A 532 14.29 -10.61 -24.58
C TYR A 532 14.76 -12.05 -24.34
N ARG A 533 14.79 -12.51 -23.10
CA ARG A 533 15.29 -13.86 -22.71
C ARG A 533 14.28 -14.71 -21.98
N THR A 534 13.22 -14.11 -21.43
CA THR A 534 12.25 -14.81 -20.60
C THR A 534 11.00 -15.14 -21.41
N SER A 535 10.68 -16.42 -21.52
CA SER A 535 9.46 -16.89 -22.16
C SER A 535 8.59 -17.70 -21.20
N ILE A 536 7.31 -17.78 -21.49
CA ILE A 536 6.34 -18.64 -20.81
C ILE A 536 5.65 -19.51 -21.85
N SER A 537 5.55 -20.80 -21.60
CA SER A 537 4.78 -21.74 -22.40
C SER A 537 3.90 -22.64 -21.52
N ASN A 538 2.82 -23.11 -22.13
CA ASN A 538 2.02 -24.19 -21.59
C ASN A 538 2.09 -25.33 -22.63
N PRO A 539 2.78 -26.43 -22.37
CA PRO A 539 2.92 -27.51 -23.34
C PRO A 539 1.61 -28.26 -23.61
N PHE A 540 0.61 -28.06 -22.76
CA PHE A 540 -0.67 -28.76 -22.84
C PHE A 540 -1.85 -27.80 -22.64
N HIS A 541 -3.01 -28.12 -23.21
CA HIS A 541 -4.27 -27.54 -22.78
C HIS A 541 -4.60 -28.03 -21.37
N LEU A 542 -4.65 -27.10 -20.43
CA LEU A 542 -4.86 -27.42 -19.03
C LEU A 542 -6.35 -27.33 -18.68
N GLU A 543 -6.89 -28.42 -18.11
CA GLU A 543 -8.21 -28.38 -17.49
C GLU A 543 -8.21 -27.37 -16.33
N SER A 544 -9.07 -26.39 -16.40
CA SER A 544 -9.15 -25.37 -15.36
C SER A 544 -9.70 -25.97 -14.06
N LYS A 545 -8.93 -25.87 -13.00
CA LYS A 545 -9.30 -26.29 -11.65
C LYS A 545 -9.33 -25.10 -10.71
N ILE A 546 -10.13 -25.20 -9.66
CA ILE A 546 -10.32 -24.14 -8.67
C ILE A 546 -9.07 -24.01 -7.81
N ASN A 547 -8.52 -22.80 -7.72
CA ASN A 547 -7.56 -22.41 -6.70
C ASN A 547 -8.31 -21.98 -5.44
N ARG A 548 -7.84 -22.43 -4.26
CA ARG A 548 -8.44 -22.07 -2.97
C ARG A 548 -7.44 -21.38 -2.08
N THR A 549 -7.88 -20.31 -1.43
CA THR A 549 -7.08 -19.61 -0.44
C THR A 549 -7.88 -19.41 0.83
N VAL A 550 -7.35 -19.87 1.95
CA VAL A 550 -7.91 -19.64 3.27
C VAL A 550 -6.98 -18.66 4.00
N LYS A 551 -7.54 -17.53 4.43
CA LYS A 551 -6.82 -16.52 5.20
C LYS A 551 -7.48 -16.34 6.55
N THR A 552 -6.69 -16.51 7.62
CA THR A 552 -7.11 -16.27 9.00
C THR A 552 -6.24 -15.19 9.62
N VAL A 553 -6.88 -14.22 10.26
CA VAL A 553 -6.22 -13.08 10.91
C VAL A 553 -6.74 -12.94 12.33
N LEU A 554 -5.84 -13.06 13.30
CA LEU A 554 -6.08 -12.68 14.70
C LEU A 554 -5.47 -11.30 14.93
N ASN A 555 -6.27 -10.39 15.49
CA ASN A 555 -5.81 -9.05 15.83
C ASN A 555 -6.13 -8.74 17.29
N ALA A 556 -5.15 -8.17 18.00
CA ALA A 556 -5.30 -7.64 19.34
C ALA A 556 -4.82 -6.19 19.34
N SER A 557 -5.64 -5.26 19.78
CA SER A 557 -5.25 -3.84 19.88
C SER A 557 -5.53 -3.30 21.28
N TYR A 558 -4.52 -2.68 21.88
CA TYR A 558 -4.59 -2.00 23.17
C TYR A 558 -4.39 -0.50 22.98
N THR A 559 -5.28 0.29 23.57
CA THR A 559 -5.27 1.75 23.49
C THR A 559 -5.47 2.37 24.86
N SER A 560 -4.47 3.06 25.38
CA SER A 560 -4.58 3.93 26.55
C SER A 560 -4.28 5.38 26.15
N VAL A 561 -5.35 6.15 25.93
CA VAL A 561 -5.24 7.54 25.43
C VAL A 561 -4.57 8.44 26.45
N LEU A 562 -4.91 8.29 27.74
CA LEU A 562 -4.33 9.11 28.81
C LEU A 562 -2.83 8.89 28.97
N ASP A 563 -2.39 7.65 28.81
CA ASP A 563 -0.98 7.28 28.88
C ASP A 563 -0.26 7.46 27.52
N MET A 564 -0.99 7.88 26.47
CA MET A 564 -0.48 7.94 25.08
C MET A 564 0.18 6.65 24.62
N LEU A 565 -0.39 5.49 25.06
CA LEU A 565 0.14 4.16 24.82
C LEU A 565 -0.78 3.41 23.86
N PHE A 566 -0.21 2.94 22.76
CA PHE A 566 -0.91 2.25 21.69
C PHE A 566 -0.09 1.00 21.30
N SER A 567 -0.75 -0.14 21.23
CA SER A 567 -0.14 -1.39 20.82
C SER A 567 -1.11 -2.20 19.97
N GLY A 568 -0.59 -2.79 18.90
CA GLY A 568 -1.32 -3.70 18.02
C GLY A 568 -0.50 -4.97 17.81
N MET A 569 -1.17 -6.11 17.79
CA MET A 569 -0.60 -7.40 17.42
C MET A 569 -1.51 -8.07 16.41
N THR A 570 -0.95 -8.55 15.31
CA THR A 570 -1.68 -9.26 14.26
C THR A 570 -0.95 -10.57 13.97
N LEU A 571 -1.67 -11.68 14.00
CA LEU A 571 -1.19 -12.97 13.52
C LEU A 571 -1.99 -13.35 12.27
N THR A 572 -1.30 -13.52 11.17
CA THR A 572 -1.88 -13.88 9.87
C THR A 572 -1.43 -15.27 9.47
N HIS A 573 -2.38 -16.12 9.10
CA HIS A 573 -2.14 -17.39 8.45
C HIS A 573 -2.80 -17.39 7.08
N VAL A 574 -2.06 -17.76 6.03
CA VAL A 574 -2.59 -17.92 4.68
C VAL A 574 -2.19 -19.30 4.18
N TYR A 575 -3.19 -20.10 3.81
CA TYR A 575 -3.01 -21.36 3.11
C TYR A 575 -3.60 -21.23 1.71
N SER A 576 -2.81 -21.51 0.68
CA SER A 576 -3.26 -21.49 -0.71
C SER A 576 -2.97 -22.82 -1.38
N HIS A 577 -3.99 -23.36 -2.03
CA HIS A 577 -3.91 -24.52 -2.91
C HIS A 577 -4.05 -24.04 -4.35
N ASN A 578 -2.99 -24.17 -5.14
CA ASN A 578 -2.97 -23.82 -6.55
C ASN A 578 -3.07 -25.09 -7.39
N SER A 579 -3.97 -25.09 -8.34
CA SER A 579 -4.24 -26.25 -9.22
C SER A 579 -3.13 -26.52 -10.23
N PHE A 580 -2.28 -25.54 -10.49
CA PHE A 580 -1.12 -25.63 -11.38
C PHE A 580 0.14 -25.15 -10.66
N SER A 581 1.27 -25.67 -11.09
CA SER A 581 2.58 -25.16 -10.70
C SER A 581 3.27 -24.43 -11.85
N ASN A 582 4.25 -23.62 -11.50
CA ASN A 582 5.20 -23.09 -12.45
C ASN A 582 6.53 -23.80 -12.22
N GLY A 583 7.08 -24.37 -13.29
CA GLY A 583 8.47 -24.79 -13.37
C GLY A 583 9.27 -23.80 -14.21
N TYR A 584 10.59 -23.90 -14.22
CA TYR A 584 11.42 -23.20 -15.17
C TYR A 584 12.55 -24.11 -15.65
N GLU A 585 12.90 -23.92 -16.89
CA GLU A 585 14.06 -24.51 -17.54
C GLU A 585 15.00 -23.39 -18.00
N VAL A 586 16.29 -23.61 -17.86
CA VAL A 586 17.31 -22.66 -18.30
C VAL A 586 18.10 -23.27 -19.42
N THR A 587 18.06 -22.65 -20.59
CA THR A 587 18.91 -22.95 -21.74
C THR A 587 19.86 -21.79 -21.99
N ASP A 588 20.85 -21.95 -22.86
CA ASP A 588 21.95 -21.00 -23.05
C ASP A 588 21.52 -19.54 -23.28
N ASP A 589 20.36 -19.31 -23.88
CA ASP A 589 19.88 -17.97 -24.23
C ASP A 589 18.50 -17.62 -23.69
N ILE A 590 17.72 -18.59 -23.19
CA ILE A 590 16.32 -18.40 -22.84
C ILE A 590 16.01 -19.08 -21.51
N ILE A 591 15.28 -18.35 -20.67
CA ILE A 591 14.66 -18.89 -19.46
C ILE A 591 13.19 -19.13 -19.79
N GLU A 592 12.82 -20.39 -19.88
CA GLU A 592 11.44 -20.78 -20.15
C GLU A 592 10.72 -21.15 -18.86
N TYR A 593 9.70 -20.38 -18.52
CA TYR A 593 8.76 -20.78 -17.49
C TYR A 593 7.70 -21.67 -18.08
N ILE A 594 7.59 -22.87 -17.54
CA ILE A 594 6.66 -23.91 -18.00
C ILE A 594 5.56 -24.06 -16.95
N ARG A 595 4.32 -24.05 -17.41
CA ARG A 595 3.21 -24.37 -16.54
C ARG A 595 2.94 -25.87 -16.55
N LEU A 596 2.94 -26.45 -15.36
CA LEU A 596 2.79 -27.90 -15.16
C LEU A 596 1.42 -28.22 -14.53
N PRO A 597 0.79 -29.35 -14.92
CA PRO A 597 -0.54 -29.75 -14.41
C PRO A 597 -0.49 -30.33 -12.99
N TYR A 598 0.48 -29.94 -12.19
CA TYR A 598 0.67 -30.40 -10.82
C TYR A 598 0.22 -29.36 -9.81
N ALA A 599 -0.58 -29.81 -8.84
CA ALA A 599 -1.00 -28.92 -7.76
C ALA A 599 0.15 -28.58 -6.80
N THR A 600 0.14 -27.38 -6.28
CA THR A 600 1.11 -26.90 -5.28
C THR A 600 0.41 -26.20 -4.13
N ASN A 601 1.05 -26.26 -2.96
CA ASN A 601 0.57 -25.62 -1.76
C ASN A 601 1.54 -24.51 -1.33
N CYS A 602 0.95 -23.41 -0.81
CA CYS A 602 1.68 -22.34 -0.17
C CYS A 602 1.11 -22.13 1.22
N ASN A 603 2.00 -21.99 2.21
CA ASN A 603 1.63 -21.80 3.61
C ASN A 603 2.45 -20.65 4.20
N ILE A 604 1.77 -19.58 4.63
CA ILE A 604 2.39 -18.37 5.16
C ILE A 604 1.89 -18.15 6.60
N TRP A 605 2.84 -17.98 7.52
CA TRP A 605 2.59 -17.50 8.85
C TRP A 605 3.33 -16.17 9.06
N GLN A 606 2.62 -15.16 9.50
CA GLN A 606 3.19 -13.85 9.78
C GLN A 606 2.63 -13.28 11.07
N GLY A 607 3.51 -12.84 11.95
CA GLY A 607 3.20 -12.07 13.14
C GLY A 607 3.70 -10.64 12.99
N ASP A 608 2.81 -9.67 13.18
CA ASP A 608 3.14 -8.25 13.18
C ASP A 608 2.81 -7.68 14.55
N GLN A 609 3.72 -6.91 15.11
CA GLN A 609 3.52 -6.14 16.33
C GLN A 609 3.82 -4.67 16.04
N THR A 610 2.96 -3.79 16.53
CA THR A 610 3.20 -2.35 16.52
C THR A 610 3.08 -1.81 17.94
N PHE A 611 3.94 -0.89 18.29
CA PHE A 611 3.91 -0.21 19.57
C PHE A 611 4.20 1.27 19.37
N SER A 612 3.48 2.13 20.06
CA SER A 612 3.71 3.57 20.04
C SER A 612 3.44 4.17 21.40
N LYS A 613 4.41 4.90 21.93
CA LYS A 613 4.32 5.61 23.21
C LYS A 613 4.69 7.07 23.02
N GLY A 614 3.78 7.97 23.40
CA GLY A 614 4.07 9.40 23.51
C GLY A 614 4.46 9.77 24.93
N PHE A 615 5.34 10.76 25.07
CA PHE A 615 5.77 11.32 26.35
C PHE A 615 5.52 12.84 26.35
N PHE A 616 5.07 13.36 27.49
CA PHE A 616 4.92 14.82 27.66
C PHE A 616 6.27 15.54 27.69
N LYS A 617 7.26 14.90 28.31
CA LYS A 617 8.62 15.40 28.33
C LYS A 617 9.19 15.41 26.92
N TRP A 618 9.74 16.54 26.48
CA TRP A 618 10.31 16.74 25.14
C TRP A 618 9.34 16.55 23.98
N ASN A 619 8.04 16.52 24.27
CA ASN A 619 7.02 16.22 23.26
C ASN A 619 7.44 15.04 22.36
N SER A 620 7.90 13.95 23.00
CA SER A 620 8.56 12.86 22.30
C SER A 620 7.62 11.70 22.02
N LYS A 621 7.94 10.94 20.98
CA LYS A 621 7.26 9.72 20.58
C LYS A 621 8.30 8.66 20.25
N ILE A 622 8.12 7.45 20.78
CA ILE A 622 8.79 6.25 20.33
C ILE A 622 7.76 5.37 19.62
N SER A 623 8.14 4.80 18.48
CA SER A 623 7.31 3.86 17.74
C SER A 623 8.18 2.67 17.34
N GLU A 624 7.61 1.49 17.47
CA GLU A 624 8.23 0.22 17.12
C GLU A 624 7.28 -0.56 16.23
N SER A 625 7.81 -1.22 15.21
CA SER A 625 7.12 -2.26 14.46
C SER A 625 8.04 -3.46 14.30
N PHE A 626 7.49 -4.63 14.56
CA PHE A 626 8.18 -5.90 14.49
C PHE A 626 7.36 -6.86 13.64
N THR A 627 8.00 -7.48 12.64
CA THR A 627 7.38 -8.49 11.79
C THR A 627 8.25 -9.74 11.80
N ILE A 628 7.65 -10.89 12.06
CA ILE A 628 8.29 -12.20 11.93
C ILE A 628 7.41 -13.08 11.07
N GLY A 629 8.00 -13.86 10.16
CA GLY A 629 7.21 -14.75 9.33
C GLY A 629 7.99 -15.88 8.73
N THR A 630 7.23 -16.85 8.24
CA THR A 630 7.70 -17.97 7.43
C THR A 630 6.77 -18.17 6.26
N ASN A 631 7.35 -18.33 5.08
CA ASN A 631 6.66 -18.67 3.85
C ASN A 631 7.20 -20.02 3.37
N GLN A 632 6.31 -20.99 3.17
CA GLN A 632 6.61 -22.31 2.64
C GLN A 632 5.84 -22.47 1.34
N ASN A 633 6.54 -22.79 0.27
CA ASN A 633 5.95 -22.97 -1.07
C ASN A 633 6.53 -24.18 -1.76
N GLU A 634 5.74 -24.76 -2.64
CA GLU A 634 6.14 -25.83 -3.54
C GLU A 634 6.29 -25.28 -4.95
N PHE A 635 7.30 -25.70 -5.67
CA PHE A 635 7.56 -25.32 -7.07
C PHE A 635 8.37 -26.41 -7.77
N TYR A 636 8.57 -26.25 -9.08
CA TYR A 636 9.28 -27.23 -9.89
C TYR A 636 10.51 -26.58 -10.57
N VAL A 637 11.60 -27.32 -10.64
CA VAL A 637 12.81 -26.97 -11.42
C VAL A 637 13.20 -28.21 -12.20
N ASN A 638 13.32 -28.08 -13.52
CA ASN A 638 13.61 -29.22 -14.40
C ASN A 638 12.72 -30.44 -14.10
N GLU A 639 11.41 -30.21 -13.99
CA GLU A 639 10.37 -31.19 -13.66
C GLU A 639 10.45 -31.81 -12.25
N ALA A 640 11.49 -31.56 -11.49
CA ALA A 640 11.61 -32.04 -10.12
C ALA A 640 10.88 -31.10 -9.13
N LYS A 641 10.10 -31.69 -8.19
CA LYS A 641 9.38 -30.95 -7.17
C LYS A 641 10.31 -30.55 -6.02
N HIS A 642 10.32 -29.27 -5.67
CA HIS A 642 11.07 -28.71 -4.58
C HIS A 642 10.17 -28.02 -3.56
N LYS A 643 10.63 -27.99 -2.30
CA LYS A 643 10.01 -27.23 -1.22
C LYS A 643 10.91 -26.08 -0.84
N GLY A 644 10.42 -24.86 -1.02
CA GLY A 644 11.07 -23.64 -0.58
C GLY A 644 10.56 -23.21 0.79
N ARG A 645 11.44 -22.66 1.63
CA ARG A 645 11.08 -22.03 2.89
C ARG A 645 11.88 -20.75 3.08
N ASN A 646 11.18 -19.64 3.29
CA ASN A 646 11.78 -18.36 3.64
C ASN A 646 11.33 -17.94 5.04
N ASN A 647 12.29 -17.79 5.95
CA ASN A 647 12.06 -17.24 7.29
C ASN A 647 12.61 -15.81 7.32
N TYR A 648 11.81 -14.88 7.78
CA TYR A 648 12.20 -13.47 7.84
C TYR A 648 11.79 -12.80 9.15
N LEU A 649 12.60 -11.81 9.52
CA LEU A 649 12.36 -10.92 10.64
C LEU A 649 12.66 -9.49 10.19
N ARG A 650 11.78 -8.56 10.53
CA ARG A 650 11.98 -7.12 10.34
C ARG A 650 11.62 -6.38 11.60
N ALA A 651 12.51 -5.52 12.05
CA ALA A 651 12.28 -4.65 13.19
C ALA A 651 12.56 -3.19 12.79
N LYS A 652 11.64 -2.30 13.11
CA LYS A 652 11.81 -0.86 12.89
C LYS A 652 11.53 -0.12 14.19
N VAL A 653 12.44 0.76 14.57
CA VAL A 653 12.30 1.63 15.75
C VAL A 653 12.48 3.07 15.30
N SER A 654 11.51 3.91 15.60
CA SER A 654 11.55 5.34 15.31
C SER A 654 11.39 6.15 16.58
N PHE A 655 12.18 7.20 16.71
CA PHE A 655 12.13 8.13 17.83
C PHE A 655 12.12 9.56 17.31
N ASN A 656 11.15 10.34 17.81
CA ASN A 656 11.02 11.75 17.53
C ASN A 656 10.96 12.50 18.86
N ALA A 657 11.73 13.58 19.00
CA ALA A 657 11.73 14.39 20.22
C ALA A 657 12.08 15.85 19.94
N SER A 658 11.45 16.75 20.70
CA SER A 658 11.79 18.18 20.77
C SER A 658 12.43 18.46 22.10
N PHE A 659 13.76 18.33 22.18
CA PHE A 659 14.52 18.51 23.45
C PHE A 659 14.46 19.95 23.96
N ALA A 660 14.44 20.90 23.04
CA ALA A 660 14.31 22.34 23.34
C ALA A 660 13.54 23.03 22.19
N ARG A 661 13.17 24.27 22.39
CA ARG A 661 12.50 25.10 21.34
C ARG A 661 13.34 25.32 20.08
N TRP A 662 14.64 25.07 20.18
CA TRP A 662 15.62 25.30 19.11
C TRP A 662 16.24 24.03 18.54
N ILE A 663 15.90 22.83 19.06
CA ILE A 663 16.42 21.53 18.56
C ILE A 663 15.37 20.44 18.62
N ASN A 664 15.17 19.74 17.48
CA ASN A 664 14.44 18.49 17.38
C ASN A 664 15.33 17.41 16.79
N ILE A 665 15.07 16.16 17.16
CA ILE A 665 15.66 14.97 16.53
C ILE A 665 14.53 14.09 15.99
N ASP A 666 14.79 13.50 14.82
CA ASP A 666 13.97 12.44 14.23
C ASP A 666 14.92 11.34 13.76
N THR A 667 14.75 10.14 14.28
CA THR A 667 15.57 8.98 13.88
C THR A 667 14.70 7.75 13.66
N SER A 668 15.02 7.00 12.63
CA SER A 668 14.38 5.73 12.28
C SER A 668 15.45 4.70 11.97
N ASN A 669 15.37 3.55 12.62
CA ASN A 669 16.28 2.43 12.45
C ASN A 669 15.46 1.22 11.99
N GLU A 670 15.87 0.57 10.92
CA GLU A 670 15.25 -0.63 10.39
C GLU A 670 16.29 -1.73 10.26
N PHE A 671 16.01 -2.87 10.85
CA PHE A 671 16.79 -4.10 10.74
C PHE A 671 15.96 -5.16 10.07
N SER A 672 16.53 -5.90 9.11
CA SER A 672 15.90 -7.09 8.56
C SER A 672 16.86 -8.27 8.47
N LEU A 673 16.32 -9.45 8.74
CA LEU A 673 16.99 -10.73 8.66
C LEU A 673 16.14 -11.64 7.77
N SER A 674 16.78 -12.34 6.84
CA SER A 674 16.11 -13.31 5.97
C SER A 674 17.00 -14.55 5.80
N LYS A 675 16.37 -15.72 5.85
CA LYS A 675 17.01 -16.99 5.55
C LYS A 675 16.12 -17.82 4.66
N THR A 676 16.64 -18.17 3.50
CA THR A 676 15.95 -18.98 2.50
C THR A 676 16.57 -20.38 2.44
N TYR A 677 15.72 -21.38 2.33
CA TYR A 677 16.08 -22.77 2.15
C TYR A 677 15.27 -23.36 1.01
N THR A 678 15.90 -24.10 0.13
CA THR A 678 15.24 -24.86 -0.93
C THR A 678 15.78 -26.28 -0.93
N ASP A 679 14.87 -27.24 -0.74
CA ASP A 679 15.21 -28.67 -0.65
C ASP A 679 15.86 -29.15 -1.94
N GLY A 680 17.03 -29.82 -1.81
CA GLY A 680 17.80 -30.33 -2.94
C GLY A 680 18.52 -29.27 -3.81
N ILE A 681 18.33 -27.96 -3.57
CA ILE A 681 18.94 -26.88 -4.37
C ILE A 681 19.87 -26.00 -3.55
N SER A 682 19.40 -25.40 -2.48
CA SER A 682 20.21 -24.45 -1.71
C SER A 682 19.90 -24.42 -0.22
N ASN A 683 20.94 -24.12 0.56
CA ASN A 683 20.83 -23.79 1.99
C ASN A 683 21.52 -22.44 2.19
N SER A 684 20.79 -21.33 2.04
CA SER A 684 21.37 -20.01 2.20
C SER A 684 21.72 -19.69 3.63
N THR A 685 22.82 -18.98 3.83
CA THR A 685 23.15 -18.37 5.12
C THR A 685 22.15 -17.27 5.44
N ALA A 686 21.91 -17.04 6.73
CA ALA A 686 21.09 -15.90 7.15
C ALA A 686 21.74 -14.58 6.67
N LYS A 687 20.93 -13.74 6.03
CA LYS A 687 21.34 -12.44 5.48
C LYS A 687 20.65 -11.32 6.22
N HIS A 688 21.39 -10.27 6.55
CA HIS A 688 20.84 -9.14 7.28
C HIS A 688 21.13 -7.82 6.62
N THR A 689 20.21 -6.89 6.80
CA THR A 689 20.33 -5.50 6.37
C THR A 689 20.00 -4.57 7.51
N PHE A 690 20.61 -3.41 7.52
CA PHE A 690 20.32 -2.35 8.47
C PHE A 690 20.23 -1.02 7.74
N ALA A 691 19.22 -0.22 8.06
CA ALA A 691 19.03 1.12 7.57
C ALA A 691 18.81 2.08 8.74
N ASN A 692 19.54 3.18 8.77
CA ASN A 692 19.34 4.28 9.69
C ASN A 692 19.06 5.55 8.90
N ALA A 693 18.09 6.34 9.36
CA ALA A 693 17.83 7.68 8.88
C ALA A 693 17.69 8.59 10.09
N THR A 694 18.59 9.55 10.24
CA THR A 694 18.59 10.49 11.37
C THR A 694 18.65 11.91 10.84
N SER A 695 17.76 12.77 11.31
CA SER A 695 17.74 14.18 11.04
C SER A 695 17.71 15.01 12.32
N PHE A 696 18.46 16.11 12.31
CA PHE A 696 18.45 17.11 13.36
C PHE A 696 17.85 18.38 12.78
N VAL A 697 16.97 19.04 13.52
CA VAL A 697 16.39 20.31 13.12
C VAL A 697 16.81 21.36 14.13
N PHE A 698 17.58 22.33 13.69
CA PHE A 698 18.13 23.40 14.52
C PHE A 698 17.56 24.77 14.14
N TRP A 699 17.21 25.60 15.11
CA TRP A 699 16.86 27.02 14.96
C TRP A 699 17.86 27.90 15.68
N PRO A 700 19.02 28.21 15.05
CA PRO A 700 19.96 29.15 15.61
C PRO A 700 19.33 30.53 15.89
N TYR A 701 18.41 30.93 14.98
CA TYR A 701 17.57 32.11 15.09
C TYR A 701 16.11 31.75 14.79
N LYS A 702 15.16 32.61 15.20
CA LYS A 702 13.71 32.35 14.98
C LYS A 702 13.35 32.10 13.51
N GLN A 703 14.09 32.73 12.59
CA GLN A 703 13.84 32.71 11.14
C GLN A 703 14.69 31.67 10.40
N LEU A 704 15.83 31.26 10.95
CA LEU A 704 16.78 30.35 10.32
C LEU A 704 16.60 28.94 10.87
N CYS A 705 16.37 28.00 9.97
CA CYS A 705 16.27 26.55 10.26
C CYS A 705 17.34 25.79 9.49
N LEU A 706 18.10 24.96 10.18
CA LEU A 706 19.09 24.05 9.61
C LEU A 706 18.64 22.63 9.86
N THR A 707 18.63 21.79 8.81
CA THR A 707 18.21 20.38 8.91
C THR A 707 19.27 19.48 8.27
N PRO A 708 20.39 19.21 8.94
CA PRO A 708 21.30 18.14 8.53
C PRO A 708 20.62 16.77 8.73
N SER A 709 20.84 15.85 7.79
CA SER A 709 20.38 14.48 7.88
C SER A 709 21.43 13.49 7.39
N LEU A 710 21.55 12.40 8.13
CA LEU A 710 22.42 11.27 7.84
C LEU A 710 21.55 10.05 7.54
N ILE A 711 21.83 9.38 6.42
CA ILE A 711 21.19 8.13 6.06
C ILE A 711 22.29 7.11 5.84
N TYR A 712 22.17 5.96 6.50
CA TYR A 712 23.13 4.88 6.43
C TYR A 712 22.43 3.57 6.08
N TYR A 713 22.97 2.85 5.10
CA TYR A 713 22.52 1.53 4.71
C TYR A 713 23.66 0.53 4.82
N TYR A 714 23.37 -0.60 5.41
CA TYR A 714 24.24 -1.76 5.50
C TYR A 714 23.54 -2.98 4.91
N ASN A 715 24.26 -3.80 4.14
CA ASN A 715 23.83 -5.13 3.74
C ASN A 715 25.02 -6.11 3.75
N ASP A 716 24.80 -7.36 4.12
CA ASP A 716 25.83 -8.40 4.17
C ASP A 716 25.81 -9.35 2.97
N TYR A 717 25.03 -9.05 1.96
CA TYR A 717 24.88 -9.88 0.77
C TYR A 717 26.13 -9.86 -0.15
N SER A 718 26.88 -8.78 -0.17
CA SER A 718 28.09 -8.63 -0.99
C SER A 718 29.27 -8.20 -0.15
N LYS A 719 30.49 -8.65 -0.53
CA LYS A 719 31.72 -8.15 0.09
C LYS A 719 31.99 -6.68 -0.25
N ASP A 720 31.63 -6.28 -1.48
CA ASP A 720 31.78 -4.91 -1.95
C ASP A 720 30.49 -4.12 -1.73
N TYR A 721 30.62 -2.81 -1.49
CA TYR A 721 29.48 -1.88 -1.31
C TYR A 721 28.53 -2.26 -0.16
N ARG A 722 29.04 -2.87 0.92
CA ARG A 722 28.26 -3.20 2.11
C ARG A 722 27.65 -1.98 2.79
N ASN A 723 28.38 -0.88 2.77
CA ASN A 723 28.03 0.34 3.49
C ASN A 723 27.78 1.47 2.49
N ASN A 724 26.65 2.16 2.66
CA ASN A 724 26.31 3.36 1.90
C ASN A 724 25.85 4.44 2.86
N THR A 725 26.52 5.60 2.83
CA THR A 725 26.23 6.73 3.71
C THR A 725 25.86 7.94 2.87
N PHE A 726 24.72 8.58 3.15
CA PHE A 726 24.29 9.81 2.49
C PHE A 726 24.17 10.90 3.54
N LEU A 727 24.76 12.04 3.22
CA LEU A 727 24.66 13.26 4.02
C LEU A 727 23.88 14.31 3.23
N ASN A 728 22.85 14.87 3.86
CA ASN A 728 22.07 15.96 3.28
C ASN A 728 22.01 17.12 4.27
N CYS A 729 21.72 18.30 3.75
CA CYS A 729 21.48 19.49 4.57
C CYS A 729 20.43 20.38 3.90
N ASN A 730 19.40 20.75 4.65
CA ASN A 730 18.43 21.75 4.22
C ASN A 730 18.57 22.98 5.12
N ILE A 731 18.70 24.16 4.50
CA ILE A 731 18.79 25.47 5.16
C ILE A 731 17.58 26.27 4.73
N GLU A 732 16.80 26.76 5.68
CA GLU A 732 15.59 27.54 5.41
C GLU A 732 15.63 28.87 6.18
N TYR A 733 15.31 29.95 5.47
CA TYR A 733 15.11 31.26 6.05
C TYR A 733 13.67 31.73 5.84
N SER A 734 12.96 31.98 6.94
CA SER A 734 11.54 32.31 6.93
C SER A 734 11.31 33.79 7.21
N PHE A 735 10.58 34.49 6.35
CA PHE A 735 10.14 35.86 6.56
C PHE A 735 8.69 36.04 6.09
N GLY A 736 7.81 36.44 7.01
CA GLY A 736 6.38 36.55 6.72
C GLY A 736 5.77 35.23 6.22
N ASN A 737 5.15 35.27 5.03
CA ASN A 737 4.57 34.14 4.35
C ASN A 737 5.54 33.45 3.36
N THR A 738 6.80 33.85 3.34
CA THR A 738 7.83 33.39 2.42
C THR A 738 8.87 32.56 3.16
N ILE A 739 9.33 31.47 2.55
CA ILE A 739 10.44 30.66 3.02
C ILE A 739 11.42 30.52 1.84
N LEU A 740 12.66 30.97 2.03
CA LEU A 740 13.75 30.65 1.12
C LEU A 740 14.46 29.38 1.59
N SER A 741 14.89 28.54 0.68
CA SER A 741 15.54 27.27 1.01
C SER A 741 16.75 26.99 0.16
N LEU A 742 17.79 26.42 0.77
CA LEU A 742 18.93 25.83 0.10
C LEU A 742 18.96 24.33 0.47
N ASN A 743 18.67 23.50 -0.52
CA ASN A 743 18.63 22.05 -0.35
C ASN A 743 19.88 21.42 -0.94
N CYS A 744 20.66 20.75 -0.11
CA CYS A 744 21.84 19.99 -0.49
C CYS A 744 21.61 18.51 -0.23
N SER A 745 21.61 17.67 -1.27
CA SER A 745 21.45 16.23 -1.13
C SER A 745 22.64 15.46 -1.66
N ASN A 746 22.90 14.28 -1.08
CA ASN A 746 24.01 13.40 -1.40
C ASN A 746 25.38 14.16 -1.40
N LEU A 747 25.65 14.90 -0.32
CA LEU A 747 26.87 15.72 -0.21
C LEU A 747 28.16 14.90 -0.33
N LEU A 748 28.12 13.61 0.05
CA LEU A 748 29.22 12.66 -0.10
C LEU A 748 29.41 12.17 -1.55
N ASN A 749 28.48 12.51 -2.45
CA ASN A 749 28.49 12.20 -3.88
C ASN A 749 28.58 10.69 -4.20
N ASN A 750 27.85 9.87 -3.43
CA ASN A 750 27.75 8.45 -3.73
C ASN A 750 27.05 8.22 -5.09
N ARG A 751 27.68 7.43 -5.96
CA ARG A 751 27.24 7.21 -7.35
C ARG A 751 26.71 5.80 -7.60
N VAL A 752 26.88 4.90 -6.65
CA VAL A 752 26.59 3.47 -6.81
C VAL A 752 25.89 2.94 -5.58
N PHE A 753 24.87 2.11 -5.79
CA PHE A 753 24.22 1.33 -4.75
C PHE A 753 24.01 -0.09 -5.27
N ARG A 754 24.26 -1.11 -4.42
CA ARG A 754 24.04 -2.50 -4.77
C ARG A 754 22.92 -3.09 -3.94
N ARG A 755 21.98 -3.74 -4.62
CA ARG A 755 20.91 -4.54 -4.03
C ARG A 755 21.13 -6.00 -4.34
N TYR A 756 20.77 -6.86 -3.41
CA TYR A 756 20.78 -8.31 -3.58
C TYR A 756 19.43 -8.89 -3.15
N ASN A 757 19.00 -9.95 -3.81
CA ASN A 757 17.83 -10.74 -3.48
C ASN A 757 18.12 -12.23 -3.70
N ASP A 758 17.59 -13.10 -2.83
CA ASP A 758 17.74 -14.54 -2.89
C ASP A 758 16.41 -15.19 -2.53
N ASN A 759 15.81 -15.92 -3.47
CA ASN A 759 14.58 -16.67 -3.25
C ASN A 759 14.81 -18.19 -3.08
N GLY A 760 16.08 -18.62 -2.99
CA GLY A 760 16.49 -20.01 -2.80
C GLY A 760 16.79 -20.77 -4.10
N SER A 761 16.21 -20.39 -5.22
CA SER A 761 16.50 -20.95 -6.54
C SER A 761 17.10 -19.93 -7.51
N ILE A 762 16.84 -18.64 -7.27
CA ILE A 762 17.38 -17.53 -8.07
C ILE A 762 18.01 -16.51 -7.14
N GLN A 763 19.28 -16.21 -7.38
CA GLN A 763 20.02 -15.15 -6.72
C GLN A 763 20.20 -13.98 -7.68
N TYR A 764 19.84 -12.79 -7.25
CA TYR A 764 19.84 -11.59 -8.05
C TYR A 764 20.65 -10.49 -7.36
N SER A 765 21.65 -9.96 -8.06
CA SER A 765 22.43 -8.80 -7.64
C SER A 765 22.30 -7.69 -8.65
N CYS A 766 21.97 -6.50 -8.22
CA CYS A 766 21.82 -5.35 -9.09
C CYS A 766 22.59 -4.16 -8.54
N GLN A 767 23.44 -3.56 -9.37
CA GLN A 767 24.21 -2.37 -9.08
C GLN A 767 23.61 -1.19 -9.83
N TYR A 768 23.04 -0.24 -9.11
CA TYR A 768 22.36 0.94 -9.64
C TYR A 768 23.30 2.13 -9.73
N ARG A 769 23.17 2.90 -10.80
CA ARG A 769 23.77 4.22 -10.91
C ARG A 769 22.90 5.24 -10.20
N LEU A 770 23.45 5.90 -9.19
CA LEU A 770 22.77 6.89 -8.38
C LEU A 770 22.91 8.31 -8.94
N ARG A 771 21.94 9.15 -8.54
CA ARG A 771 22.03 10.61 -8.68
C ARG A 771 23.19 11.12 -7.81
N GLY A 772 24.02 11.98 -8.36
CA GLY A 772 25.10 12.59 -7.61
C GLY A 772 24.64 13.71 -6.68
N ARG A 773 25.61 14.43 -6.14
CA ARG A 773 25.38 15.63 -5.33
C ARG A 773 24.47 16.61 -6.06
N THR A 774 23.42 17.07 -5.37
CA THR A 774 22.47 18.04 -5.90
C THR A 774 22.37 19.21 -4.95
N ILE A 775 22.46 20.44 -5.47
CA ILE A 775 22.30 21.68 -4.71
C ILE A 775 21.20 22.48 -5.39
N MET A 776 20.18 22.85 -4.62
CA MET A 776 19.00 23.56 -5.13
C MET A 776 18.68 24.79 -4.26
N LEU A 777 18.45 25.92 -4.91
CA LEU A 777 17.91 27.12 -4.29
C LEU A 777 16.42 27.21 -4.58
N GLY A 778 15.61 27.43 -3.57
CA GLY A 778 14.16 27.44 -3.71
C GLY A 778 13.48 28.52 -2.87
N GLY A 779 12.21 28.74 -3.20
CA GLY A 779 11.30 29.60 -2.45
C GLY A 779 9.92 28.97 -2.32
N ARG A 780 9.28 29.17 -1.17
CA ARG A 780 7.88 28.83 -0.91
C ARG A 780 7.12 30.07 -0.50
N PHE A 781 6.03 30.33 -1.20
CA PHE A 781 5.17 31.51 -1.01
C PHE A 781 3.76 31.03 -0.67
N LYS A 782 3.17 31.54 0.40
CA LYS A 782 1.78 31.27 0.78
C LYS A 782 0.95 32.54 0.60
N ILE A 783 -0.10 32.41 -0.22
CA ILE A 783 -1.08 33.46 -0.52
C ILE A 783 -2.41 33.05 0.11
N LYS A 784 -3.03 33.97 0.83
CA LYS A 784 -4.37 33.79 1.43
C LYS A 784 -5.32 34.78 0.85
#